data_8a1191df609eca5a6a3f40cc2aa93be0
#
_entry.id   8a1191df609eca5a6a3f40cc2aa93be0
#
_cell.length_a   1.000
_cell.length_b   1.000
_cell.length_c   1.000
_cell.angle_alpha   90.00
_cell.angle_beta   90.00
_cell.angle_gamma   90.00
#
_symmetry.space_group_name_H-M   'P 1'
#
loop_
_entity.id
_entity.type
_entity.pdbx_description
1 polymer ?
#
loop_
_entity_poly.entity_id
_entity_poly.type
_entity_poly.pdbx_seq_one_letter_code
_entity_poly.pdbx_strand_id
1 'polypeptide(L)'
;MPQNYNDTIHKMATPFEMRAGLPKKEPKMLEDWEKNHVYEKMIEHNADLPRFVLHDGPPYANGNIHMGTALNKIIKDIIIREKNMSGYCAPYVPGYDTHGLPIELKALSSLGDKKAGISKLELRKICKEFATEHIDVMNSQFARLGVQGDFANPYLTLRPEFEARQVEIFGEMAKKGYIYKGMKAVYWCPEDRTALAEAEIEYAEDECDSIYVRFKLTDDPNGVLAKYGIPLDKAWIVIWTTTTWTLPANVATCLNPSLEYAFVKIGDEYHLMAAGLVESTMKACHIEDYEVLEPRVLGSEFELMQYQHPFLDRKGLVILGDHVTLEGGTGCVHTAPGHGVEDFEVCVNHYPQVPVIVPVDDGGYLTEEAGKEFAGLKVWAANKVILEHIKQSGHLMGVQHITHQYPHCWRCHHPIIFRATEQWFCSIDKFREEAYKAIDEVKWQPAWGHDRMHGMVRDRSDWCISRQRVWGVPIPVFYCKNCGKYHITDASIKAVSDLFRKEGSDAWYKYDANEIMPKTEVCECGASDWEKDPDIMDVWFDSGSTWSAVCRERPELNWPADLYMEGADQFRGWFQSSLLTSVATQGVAPYKGVLCHGWVVDEQGKQMHKSAGNGVEPSEIIRDYGADIVRLWVASSDYTVDVRAGKNIFKQLSEAYRKMRNTARFMLGNIGDFNPATDMVDEDQLFEIDRWALKSCNSLTANVRAAYDNYDFSRAYHAIYNFCVIDMSNFYMDVIKDRLYCADEHARRCAQTALYRILVDFTKLVAPILCFTAQEIWSYIPKLEGMQEYVCWERMPEAKSDEDAAFDAKWAKIIAVRDDVKKALEQARADKTIGSSLEAAVTLYCSDEMYDFLNAIPMDELADLMIVSHVDLVKGEGGVRGLTEGLGMSVAHAAGNKCLRCWKFDTAVGEDGLCPRCAKVLG
;
A
#
# COMPACT_ATOMS: atom_id res chain seq x y z
N MET A 1 52.89 -23.98 -39.52
CA MET A 1 52.03 -23.09 -38.81
C MET A 1 51.47 -23.87 -37.62
N PRO A 2 51.38 -23.37 -36.44
CA PRO A 2 50.73 -24.12 -35.37
C PRO A 2 49.31 -24.49 -35.84
N GLN A 3 48.92 -25.76 -35.68
CA GLN A 3 47.59 -26.27 -36.01
C GLN A 3 46.56 -25.49 -35.20
N ASN A 4 45.52 -24.95 -35.84
CA ASN A 4 44.48 -24.22 -35.19
C ASN A 4 43.22 -25.07 -35.03
N TYR A 5 42.87 -25.45 -33.82
CA TYR A 5 41.71 -26.28 -33.50
C TYR A 5 40.45 -25.47 -33.12
N ASN A 6 40.44 -24.16 -33.31
CA ASN A 6 39.30 -23.30 -32.93
C ASN A 6 37.99 -23.64 -33.68
N ASP A 7 38.04 -24.27 -34.81
CA ASP A 7 36.89 -24.68 -35.63
C ASP A 7 36.32 -26.04 -35.18
N THR A 8 37.04 -26.76 -34.30
CA THR A 8 36.58 -28.02 -33.70
C THR A 8 35.96 -27.83 -32.33
N ILE A 9 35.95 -26.61 -31.85
CA ILE A 9 35.36 -26.27 -30.56
C ILE A 9 33.93 -25.83 -30.80
N HIS A 10 32.98 -26.39 -30.00
CA HIS A 10 31.58 -25.91 -29.97
C HIS A 10 31.53 -24.51 -29.37
N LYS A 11 31.14 -23.53 -30.16
CA LYS A 11 31.07 -22.14 -29.73
C LYS A 11 29.66 -21.80 -29.25
N MET A 12 29.57 -21.05 -28.18
CA MET A 12 28.28 -20.48 -27.71
C MET A 12 27.66 -19.63 -28.83
N ALA A 13 26.45 -19.96 -29.23
CA ALA A 13 25.71 -19.23 -30.26
C ALA A 13 24.25 -19.05 -29.85
N THR A 14 23.81 -17.81 -29.85
CA THR A 14 22.40 -17.47 -29.55
C THR A 14 22.04 -16.14 -30.18
N PRO A 15 20.85 -15.99 -30.76
CA PRO A 15 20.31 -14.71 -31.18
C PRO A 15 19.88 -13.82 -30.01
N PHE A 16 19.81 -14.35 -28.76
CA PHE A 16 19.48 -13.61 -27.57
C PHE A 16 20.56 -12.55 -27.27
N GLU A 17 20.20 -11.28 -27.45
CA GLU A 17 21.16 -10.17 -27.40
C GLU A 17 21.80 -9.99 -26.02
N MET A 18 23.07 -9.60 -25.99
CA MET A 18 23.80 -9.32 -24.75
C MET A 18 23.20 -8.11 -24.01
N ARG A 19 22.84 -7.06 -24.77
CA ARG A 19 22.17 -5.88 -24.20
C ARG A 19 20.68 -6.12 -24.12
N ALA A 20 20.09 -5.89 -22.96
CA ALA A 20 18.66 -6.09 -22.74
C ALA A 20 17.81 -5.19 -23.65
N GLY A 21 18.12 -3.89 -23.72
CA GLY A 21 17.36 -2.94 -24.54
C GLY A 21 15.90 -2.80 -24.13
N LEU A 22 15.57 -3.04 -22.85
CA LEU A 22 14.20 -3.10 -22.32
C LEU A 22 13.32 -1.92 -22.76
N PRO A 23 13.76 -0.63 -22.64
CA PRO A 23 12.92 0.49 -23.04
C PRO A 23 12.43 0.45 -24.49
N LYS A 24 13.16 -0.28 -25.38
CA LYS A 24 12.81 -0.40 -26.80
C LYS A 24 12.08 -1.70 -27.14
N LYS A 25 12.33 -2.77 -26.38
CA LYS A 25 11.74 -4.09 -26.64
C LYS A 25 10.38 -4.24 -25.98
N GLU A 26 10.24 -3.79 -24.74
CA GLU A 26 9.00 -3.92 -23.98
C GLU A 26 7.75 -3.36 -24.69
N PRO A 27 7.79 -2.17 -25.34
CA PRO A 27 6.63 -1.67 -26.07
C PRO A 27 6.19 -2.60 -27.22
N LYS A 28 7.15 -3.20 -27.94
CA LYS A 28 6.85 -4.14 -29.02
C LYS A 28 6.25 -5.45 -28.51
N MET A 29 6.67 -5.88 -27.33
CA MET A 29 6.09 -7.06 -26.68
C MET A 29 4.67 -6.78 -26.20
N LEU A 30 4.39 -5.57 -25.69
CA LEU A 30 3.02 -5.16 -25.34
C LEU A 30 2.11 -5.14 -26.57
N GLU A 31 2.56 -4.60 -27.70
CA GLU A 31 1.83 -4.63 -28.98
C GLU A 31 1.53 -6.08 -29.41
N ASP A 32 2.51 -6.98 -29.26
CA ASP A 32 2.34 -8.41 -29.55
C ASP A 32 1.34 -9.07 -28.61
N TRP A 33 1.41 -8.80 -27.30
CA TRP A 33 0.49 -9.35 -26.31
C TRP A 33 -0.95 -8.90 -26.52
N GLU A 34 -1.16 -7.63 -26.84
CA GLU A 34 -2.47 -7.07 -27.17
C GLU A 34 -3.03 -7.71 -28.46
N LYS A 35 -2.23 -7.74 -29.52
CA LYS A 35 -2.63 -8.33 -30.83
C LYS A 35 -3.02 -9.80 -30.72
N ASN A 36 -2.32 -10.56 -29.86
CA ASN A 36 -2.53 -11.99 -29.71
C ASN A 36 -3.50 -12.34 -28.56
N HIS A 37 -4.07 -11.34 -27.89
CA HIS A 37 -5.01 -11.52 -26.77
C HIS A 37 -4.44 -12.42 -25.66
N VAL A 38 -3.19 -12.13 -25.24
CA VAL A 38 -2.45 -13.03 -24.36
C VAL A 38 -3.11 -13.19 -22.99
N TYR A 39 -3.64 -12.10 -22.43
CA TYR A 39 -4.34 -12.14 -21.14
C TYR A 39 -5.67 -12.91 -21.25
N GLU A 40 -6.50 -12.57 -22.22
CA GLU A 40 -7.79 -13.19 -22.43
C GLU A 40 -7.68 -14.71 -22.63
N LYS A 41 -6.77 -15.14 -23.48
CA LYS A 41 -6.50 -16.57 -23.72
C LYS A 41 -5.96 -17.28 -22.48
N MET A 42 -5.17 -16.61 -21.64
CA MET A 42 -4.72 -17.17 -20.37
C MET A 42 -5.92 -17.45 -19.45
N ILE A 43 -6.84 -16.51 -19.35
CA ILE A 43 -8.06 -16.68 -18.55
C ILE A 43 -8.97 -17.76 -19.13
N GLU A 44 -9.15 -17.80 -20.44
CA GLU A 44 -9.90 -18.85 -21.13
C GLU A 44 -9.28 -20.25 -20.91
N HIS A 45 -7.97 -20.36 -21.03
CA HIS A 45 -7.24 -21.62 -20.76
C HIS A 45 -7.39 -22.11 -19.32
N ASN A 46 -7.58 -21.20 -18.38
CA ASN A 46 -7.73 -21.48 -16.96
C ASN A 46 -9.20 -21.53 -16.51
N ALA A 47 -10.18 -21.37 -17.39
CA ALA A 47 -11.59 -21.16 -17.04
C ALA A 47 -12.20 -22.23 -16.11
N ASP A 48 -11.77 -23.49 -16.25
CA ASP A 48 -12.24 -24.62 -15.47
C ASP A 48 -11.50 -24.83 -14.14
N LEU A 49 -10.48 -24.02 -13.86
CA LEU A 49 -9.69 -24.10 -12.62
C LEU A 49 -10.36 -23.35 -11.46
N PRO A 50 -9.99 -23.67 -10.22
CA PRO A 50 -10.44 -22.91 -9.06
C PRO A 50 -10.19 -21.41 -9.23
N ARG A 51 -11.20 -20.58 -8.94
CA ARG A 51 -11.05 -19.13 -9.02
C ARG A 51 -10.27 -18.57 -7.87
N PHE A 52 -9.43 -17.58 -8.18
CA PHE A 52 -8.77 -16.71 -7.20
C PHE A 52 -9.06 -15.26 -7.58
N VAL A 53 -9.78 -14.54 -6.73
CA VAL A 53 -10.19 -13.16 -6.97
C VAL A 53 -9.38 -12.21 -6.09
N LEU A 54 -8.46 -11.47 -6.72
CA LEU A 54 -7.86 -10.29 -6.16
C LEU A 54 -8.68 -9.08 -6.66
N HIS A 55 -9.49 -8.50 -5.77
CA HIS A 55 -10.28 -7.33 -6.12
C HIS A 55 -9.43 -6.07 -6.06
N ASP A 56 -9.49 -5.25 -7.10
CA ASP A 56 -8.71 -4.03 -7.20
C ASP A 56 -9.36 -2.87 -6.45
N GLY A 57 -8.63 -2.20 -5.55
CA GLY A 57 -9.06 -0.93 -4.99
C GLY A 57 -8.95 0.17 -6.05
N PRO A 58 -10.01 0.99 -6.22
CA PRO A 58 -10.06 1.93 -7.32
C PRO A 58 -9.23 3.19 -7.02
N PRO A 59 -8.14 3.47 -7.74
CA PRO A 59 -7.49 4.77 -7.66
C PRO A 59 -8.37 5.87 -8.26
N TYR A 60 -8.18 7.09 -7.77
CA TYR A 60 -8.85 8.26 -8.37
C TYR A 60 -8.36 8.51 -9.80
N ALA A 61 -9.31 8.65 -10.74
CA ALA A 61 -9.04 8.96 -12.15
C ALA A 61 -8.73 10.46 -12.33
N ASN A 62 -7.60 10.95 -11.84
CA ASN A 62 -7.33 12.39 -11.76
C ASN A 62 -5.88 12.81 -12.05
N GLY A 63 -5.03 11.93 -12.58
CA GLY A 63 -3.63 12.28 -12.91
C GLY A 63 -2.78 11.10 -13.34
N ASN A 64 -1.48 11.37 -13.51
CA ASN A 64 -0.49 10.33 -13.79
C ASN A 64 -0.23 9.46 -12.55
N ILE A 65 0.17 8.21 -12.80
CA ILE A 65 0.59 7.30 -11.72
C ILE A 65 1.90 7.77 -11.08
N HIS A 66 2.06 7.51 -9.79
CA HIS A 66 3.29 7.74 -9.04
C HIS A 66 3.93 6.42 -8.62
N MET A 67 5.12 6.45 -7.98
CA MET A 67 5.84 5.24 -7.59
C MET A 67 5.03 4.34 -6.63
N GLY A 68 4.22 4.91 -5.75
CA GLY A 68 3.32 4.13 -4.89
C GLY A 68 2.26 3.37 -5.69
N THR A 69 1.67 4.00 -6.70
CA THR A 69 0.72 3.32 -7.61
C THR A 69 1.42 2.22 -8.41
N ALA A 70 2.66 2.46 -8.86
CA ALA A 70 3.45 1.44 -9.56
C ALA A 70 3.78 0.24 -8.65
N LEU A 71 4.19 0.50 -7.39
CA LEU A 71 4.39 -0.54 -6.37
C LEU A 71 3.15 -1.42 -6.23
N ASN A 72 2.00 -0.79 -5.97
CA ASN A 72 0.72 -1.44 -5.77
C ASN A 72 0.32 -2.34 -6.95
N LYS A 73 0.30 -1.78 -8.16
CA LYS A 73 -0.14 -2.50 -9.35
C LYS A 73 0.81 -3.61 -9.77
N ILE A 74 2.12 -3.44 -9.56
CA ILE A 74 3.11 -4.49 -9.85
C ILE A 74 2.96 -5.66 -8.87
N ILE A 75 2.75 -5.41 -7.57
CA ILE A 75 2.51 -6.50 -6.60
C ILE A 75 1.26 -7.29 -7.00
N LYS A 76 0.17 -6.61 -7.33
CA LYS A 76 -1.06 -7.25 -7.82
C LYS A 76 -0.80 -8.11 -9.05
N ASP A 77 -0.07 -7.59 -10.04
CA ASP A 77 0.25 -8.31 -11.26
C ASP A 77 1.14 -9.55 -11.01
N ILE A 78 2.11 -9.44 -10.09
CA ILE A 78 2.93 -10.60 -9.68
C ILE A 78 2.03 -11.70 -9.11
N ILE A 79 1.10 -11.35 -8.23
CA ILE A 79 0.14 -12.30 -7.63
C ILE A 79 -0.75 -12.92 -8.70
N ILE A 80 -1.34 -12.12 -9.58
CA ILE A 80 -2.24 -12.58 -10.63
C ILE A 80 -1.53 -13.52 -11.61
N ARG A 81 -0.31 -13.19 -12.05
CA ARG A 81 0.49 -14.06 -12.92
C ARG A 81 0.83 -15.37 -12.22
N GLU A 82 1.31 -15.28 -10.99
CA GLU A 82 1.66 -16.46 -10.19
C GLU A 82 0.45 -17.39 -10.01
N LYS A 83 -0.71 -16.86 -9.62
CA LYS A 83 -1.92 -17.66 -9.40
C LYS A 83 -2.40 -18.32 -10.70
N ASN A 84 -2.39 -17.62 -11.83
CA ASN A 84 -2.73 -18.21 -13.12
C ASN A 84 -1.77 -19.32 -13.54
N MET A 85 -0.48 -19.16 -13.27
CA MET A 85 0.54 -20.19 -13.55
C MET A 85 0.52 -21.33 -12.51
N SER A 86 -0.04 -21.13 -11.31
CA SER A 86 -0.11 -22.11 -10.22
C SER A 86 -1.41 -22.89 -10.14
N GLY A 87 -2.21 -22.90 -11.20
CA GLY A 87 -3.40 -23.75 -11.30
C GLY A 87 -4.68 -23.10 -10.81
N TYR A 88 -4.75 -21.78 -10.83
CA TYR A 88 -5.98 -21.01 -10.60
C TYR A 88 -6.43 -20.29 -11.87
N CYS A 89 -7.71 -19.96 -11.93
CA CYS A 89 -8.24 -18.93 -12.82
C CYS A 89 -8.30 -17.64 -12.01
N ALA A 90 -7.36 -16.73 -12.24
CA ALA A 90 -7.25 -15.47 -11.53
C ALA A 90 -7.50 -14.28 -12.46
N PRO A 91 -8.76 -13.94 -12.74
CA PRO A 91 -9.10 -12.76 -13.53
C PRO A 91 -8.80 -11.50 -12.72
N TYR A 92 -8.29 -10.47 -13.41
CA TYR A 92 -8.04 -9.17 -12.81
C TYR A 92 -8.81 -8.08 -13.54
N VAL A 93 -9.74 -7.45 -12.82
CA VAL A 93 -10.56 -6.35 -13.32
C VAL A 93 -10.08 -5.05 -12.65
N PRO A 94 -9.37 -4.18 -13.38
CA PRO A 94 -8.94 -2.90 -12.83
C PRO A 94 -10.14 -2.00 -12.56
N GLY A 95 -10.03 -1.15 -11.53
CA GLY A 95 -11.08 -0.24 -11.14
C GLY A 95 -10.64 1.19 -11.05
N TYR A 96 -11.60 2.13 -11.14
CA TYR A 96 -11.34 3.56 -10.99
C TYR A 96 -12.44 4.24 -10.20
N ASP A 97 -12.02 5.02 -9.20
CA ASP A 97 -12.90 5.94 -8.49
C ASP A 97 -13.02 7.23 -9.30
N THR A 98 -14.23 7.50 -9.75
CA THR A 98 -14.52 8.51 -10.78
C THR A 98 -15.37 9.66 -10.27
N HIS A 99 -15.79 9.63 -8.99
CA HIS A 99 -16.56 10.67 -8.33
C HIS A 99 -15.78 11.45 -7.28
N GLY A 100 -16.43 12.39 -6.66
CA GLY A 100 -16.02 13.11 -5.48
C GLY A 100 -15.23 14.40 -5.73
N LEU A 101 -14.92 15.04 -4.62
CA LEU A 101 -14.25 16.34 -4.56
C LEU A 101 -12.91 16.38 -5.33
N PRO A 102 -12.08 15.29 -5.32
CA PRO A 102 -10.80 15.31 -6.03
C PRO A 102 -10.90 15.56 -7.52
N ILE A 103 -11.95 15.05 -8.17
CA ILE A 103 -12.19 15.21 -9.60
C ILE A 103 -12.90 16.53 -9.85
N GLU A 104 -13.93 16.86 -9.04
CA GLU A 104 -14.70 18.10 -9.19
C GLU A 104 -13.82 19.36 -9.11
N LEU A 105 -12.91 19.44 -8.13
CA LEU A 105 -12.02 20.59 -7.99
C LEU A 105 -11.04 20.72 -9.16
N LYS A 106 -10.46 19.63 -9.63
CA LYS A 106 -9.56 19.66 -10.79
C LYS A 106 -10.29 20.02 -12.08
N ALA A 107 -11.45 19.46 -12.30
CA ALA A 107 -12.32 19.82 -13.43
C ALA A 107 -12.71 21.30 -13.39
N LEU A 108 -13.12 21.81 -12.23
CA LEU A 108 -13.43 23.23 -12.04
C LEU A 108 -12.20 24.14 -12.24
N SER A 109 -11.01 23.70 -11.80
CA SER A 109 -9.79 24.49 -11.93
C SER A 109 -9.40 24.71 -13.40
N SER A 110 -9.72 23.74 -14.27
CA SER A 110 -9.45 23.83 -15.71
C SER A 110 -10.32 24.87 -16.42
N LEU A 111 -11.45 25.28 -15.82
CA LEU A 111 -12.42 26.20 -16.42
C LEU A 111 -12.09 27.68 -16.19
N GLY A 112 -11.19 28.03 -15.28
CA GLY A 112 -10.84 29.44 -14.98
C GLY A 112 -12.08 30.26 -14.62
N ASP A 113 -12.26 31.43 -15.27
CA ASP A 113 -13.37 32.36 -15.01
C ASP A 113 -14.74 31.85 -15.46
N LYS A 114 -14.80 30.75 -16.22
CA LYS A 114 -16.07 30.16 -16.71
C LYS A 114 -16.86 29.44 -15.64
N LYS A 115 -16.37 29.37 -14.40
CA LYS A 115 -17.04 28.69 -13.27
C LYS A 115 -18.39 29.30 -12.88
N ALA A 116 -18.56 30.60 -13.07
CA ALA A 116 -19.78 31.30 -12.62
C ALA A 116 -20.96 30.98 -13.54
N GLY A 117 -22.05 30.44 -12.96
CA GLY A 117 -23.30 30.18 -13.65
C GLY A 117 -23.44 28.85 -14.37
N ILE A 118 -22.50 27.91 -14.21
CA ILE A 118 -22.60 26.57 -14.75
C ILE A 118 -23.76 25.82 -14.07
N SER A 119 -24.62 25.14 -14.84
CA SER A 119 -25.65 24.26 -14.32
C SER A 119 -25.06 22.98 -13.69
N LYS A 120 -25.80 22.36 -12.75
CA LYS A 120 -25.38 21.09 -12.13
C LYS A 120 -25.10 20.00 -13.18
N LEU A 121 -25.97 19.86 -14.19
CA LEU A 121 -25.79 18.87 -15.27
C LEU A 121 -24.57 19.15 -16.16
N GLU A 122 -24.28 20.41 -16.44
CA GLU A 122 -23.08 20.80 -17.19
C GLU A 122 -21.80 20.49 -16.43
N LEU A 123 -21.76 20.83 -15.12
CA LEU A 123 -20.64 20.48 -14.26
C LEU A 123 -20.39 18.97 -14.21
N ARG A 124 -21.46 18.17 -14.03
CA ARG A 124 -21.36 16.70 -14.02
C ARG A 124 -20.80 16.16 -15.34
N LYS A 125 -21.24 16.70 -16.47
CA LYS A 125 -20.71 16.34 -17.80
C LYS A 125 -19.20 16.61 -17.89
N ILE A 126 -18.74 17.79 -17.45
CA ILE A 126 -17.32 18.17 -17.47
C ILE A 126 -16.50 17.24 -16.56
N CYS A 127 -16.99 16.93 -15.37
CA CYS A 127 -16.32 16.01 -14.44
C CYS A 127 -16.21 14.60 -15.03
N LYS A 128 -17.27 14.12 -15.70
CA LYS A 128 -17.29 12.82 -16.37
C LYS A 128 -16.26 12.74 -17.50
N GLU A 129 -16.21 13.76 -18.37
CA GLU A 129 -15.22 13.86 -19.45
C GLU A 129 -13.80 13.87 -18.89
N PHE A 130 -13.54 14.69 -17.87
CA PHE A 130 -12.24 14.75 -17.19
C PHE A 130 -11.80 13.39 -16.61
N ALA A 131 -12.68 12.70 -15.88
CA ALA A 131 -12.38 11.37 -15.32
C ALA A 131 -12.09 10.34 -16.42
N THR A 132 -12.87 10.34 -17.50
CA THR A 132 -12.70 9.39 -18.61
C THR A 132 -11.35 9.57 -19.31
N GLU A 133 -10.93 10.79 -19.60
CA GLU A 133 -9.63 11.08 -20.19
C GLU A 133 -8.45 10.56 -19.31
N HIS A 134 -8.58 10.71 -18.00
CA HIS A 134 -7.52 10.26 -17.07
C HIS A 134 -7.47 8.74 -16.93
N ILE A 135 -8.58 8.02 -17.09
CA ILE A 135 -8.62 6.55 -17.14
C ILE A 135 -7.75 6.04 -18.29
N ASP A 136 -7.88 6.59 -19.50
CA ASP A 136 -7.09 6.19 -20.66
C ASP A 136 -5.59 6.41 -20.45
N VAL A 137 -5.24 7.54 -19.84
CA VAL A 137 -3.84 7.84 -19.48
C VAL A 137 -3.31 6.81 -18.47
N MET A 138 -4.04 6.52 -17.40
CA MET A 138 -3.62 5.56 -16.38
C MET A 138 -3.55 4.13 -16.94
N ASN A 139 -4.50 3.71 -17.77
CA ASN A 139 -4.50 2.41 -18.44
C ASN A 139 -3.21 2.23 -19.25
N SER A 140 -2.82 3.23 -20.06
CA SER A 140 -1.59 3.18 -20.84
C SER A 140 -0.34 3.08 -19.95
N GLN A 141 -0.34 3.74 -18.81
CA GLN A 141 0.76 3.70 -17.86
C GLN A 141 0.83 2.35 -17.13
N PHE A 142 -0.29 1.74 -16.77
CA PHE A 142 -0.32 0.38 -16.18
C PHE A 142 0.13 -0.68 -17.18
N ALA A 143 -0.37 -0.61 -18.41
CA ALA A 143 0.10 -1.49 -19.49
C ALA A 143 1.62 -1.36 -19.67
N ARG A 144 2.17 -0.13 -19.62
CA ARG A 144 3.62 0.11 -19.75
C ARG A 144 4.45 -0.51 -18.62
N LEU A 145 3.88 -0.72 -17.43
CA LEU A 145 4.47 -1.49 -16.33
C LEU A 145 4.42 -3.02 -16.55
N GLY A 146 3.76 -3.48 -17.59
CA GLY A 146 3.52 -4.89 -17.87
C GLY A 146 2.36 -5.50 -17.10
N VAL A 147 1.50 -4.69 -16.47
CA VAL A 147 0.33 -5.16 -15.74
C VAL A 147 -0.70 -5.75 -16.71
N GLN A 148 -1.15 -6.96 -16.44
CA GLN A 148 -2.20 -7.66 -17.18
C GLN A 148 -3.55 -7.56 -16.46
N GLY A 149 -4.64 -7.45 -17.23
CA GLY A 149 -5.99 -7.35 -16.71
C GLY A 149 -7.00 -7.00 -17.80
N ASP A 150 -8.29 -7.02 -17.47
CA ASP A 150 -9.37 -6.59 -18.37
C ASP A 150 -9.47 -5.05 -18.42
N PHE A 151 -8.45 -4.41 -19.00
CA PHE A 151 -8.42 -2.96 -19.19
C PHE A 151 -9.41 -2.47 -20.24
N ALA A 152 -9.96 -3.36 -21.05
CA ALA A 152 -11.02 -3.04 -22.01
C ALA A 152 -12.37 -2.83 -21.30
N ASN A 153 -12.62 -3.54 -20.20
CA ASN A 153 -13.84 -3.45 -19.43
C ASN A 153 -13.58 -3.21 -17.93
N PRO A 154 -12.87 -2.14 -17.55
CA PRO A 154 -12.62 -1.82 -16.15
C PRO A 154 -13.94 -1.52 -15.44
N TYR A 155 -13.98 -1.68 -14.13
CA TYR A 155 -15.11 -1.13 -13.39
C TYR A 155 -14.90 0.36 -13.10
N LEU A 156 -15.95 1.13 -13.23
CA LEU A 156 -15.96 2.57 -12.99
C LEU A 156 -17.11 2.91 -12.06
N THR A 157 -16.86 3.68 -11.00
CA THR A 157 -17.92 4.03 -10.05
C THR A 157 -19.01 4.91 -10.68
N LEU A 158 -18.73 5.58 -11.81
CA LEU A 158 -19.70 6.37 -12.61
C LEU A 158 -20.55 5.54 -13.58
N ARG A 159 -20.39 4.22 -13.64
CA ARG A 159 -21.25 3.41 -14.52
C ARG A 159 -22.69 3.33 -13.97
N PRO A 160 -23.71 3.41 -14.82
CA PRO A 160 -25.11 3.37 -14.40
C PRO A 160 -25.47 2.17 -13.53
N GLU A 161 -24.92 1.01 -13.83
CA GLU A 161 -25.14 -0.24 -13.08
C GLU A 161 -24.54 -0.15 -11.68
N PHE A 162 -23.34 0.47 -11.58
CA PHE A 162 -22.65 0.67 -10.32
C PHE A 162 -23.41 1.64 -9.42
N GLU A 163 -23.78 2.82 -9.95
CA GLU A 163 -24.56 3.83 -9.23
C GLU A 163 -25.89 3.29 -8.73
N ALA A 164 -26.58 2.49 -9.56
CA ALA A 164 -27.82 1.81 -9.18
C ALA A 164 -27.62 0.85 -8.01
N ARG A 165 -26.57 0.03 -8.05
CA ARG A 165 -26.27 -0.93 -6.99
C ARG A 165 -25.89 -0.22 -5.67
N GLN A 166 -25.20 0.89 -5.75
CA GLN A 166 -24.89 1.74 -4.59
C GLN A 166 -26.16 2.27 -3.92
N VAL A 167 -27.15 2.72 -4.71
CA VAL A 167 -28.47 3.12 -4.20
C VAL A 167 -29.17 1.95 -3.48
N GLU A 168 -29.09 0.74 -4.01
CA GLU A 168 -29.64 -0.45 -3.38
C GLU A 168 -29.00 -0.76 -2.03
N ILE A 169 -27.66 -0.67 -1.93
CA ILE A 169 -26.92 -0.84 -0.65
C ILE A 169 -27.37 0.19 0.38
N PHE A 170 -27.47 1.46 -0.03
CA PHE A 170 -27.99 2.52 0.84
C PHE A 170 -29.39 2.18 1.34
N GLY A 171 -30.28 1.72 0.46
CA GLY A 171 -31.63 1.30 0.80
C GLY A 171 -31.68 0.13 1.78
N GLU A 172 -30.83 -0.90 1.57
CA GLU A 172 -30.70 -2.05 2.48
C GLU A 172 -30.28 -1.59 3.89
N MET A 173 -29.30 -0.67 3.99
CA MET A 173 -28.83 -0.12 5.26
C MET A 173 -29.88 0.77 5.93
N ALA A 174 -30.61 1.56 5.15
CA ALA A 174 -31.69 2.41 5.65
C ALA A 174 -32.85 1.56 6.20
N LYS A 175 -33.23 0.48 5.53
CA LYS A 175 -34.24 -0.48 5.98
C LYS A 175 -33.92 -1.14 7.31
N LYS A 176 -32.63 -1.42 7.57
CA LYS A 176 -32.13 -1.94 8.85
C LYS A 176 -32.06 -0.85 9.93
N GLY A 177 -32.37 0.40 9.60
CA GLY A 177 -32.31 1.54 10.51
C GLY A 177 -30.89 1.99 10.85
N TYR A 178 -29.91 1.65 10.02
CA TYR A 178 -28.52 2.11 10.18
C TYR A 178 -28.32 3.52 9.63
N ILE A 179 -29.08 3.90 8.61
CA ILE A 179 -29.04 5.25 8.04
C ILE A 179 -30.09 6.13 8.75
N TYR A 180 -29.66 7.30 9.19
CA TYR A 180 -30.53 8.28 9.83
C TYR A 180 -30.07 9.70 9.52
N LYS A 181 -30.99 10.67 9.63
CA LYS A 181 -30.70 12.10 9.56
C LYS A 181 -30.62 12.68 10.97
N GLY A 182 -29.60 13.45 11.25
CA GLY A 182 -29.42 14.06 12.55
C GLY A 182 -28.50 15.28 12.49
N MET A 183 -28.58 16.10 13.55
CA MET A 183 -27.64 17.19 13.76
C MET A 183 -26.47 16.65 14.59
N LYS A 184 -25.25 16.86 14.13
CA LYS A 184 -23.99 16.56 14.87
C LYS A 184 -22.93 17.59 14.52
N ALA A 185 -21.98 17.83 15.43
CA ALA A 185 -20.76 18.54 15.12
C ALA A 185 -19.89 17.65 14.23
N VAL A 186 -19.67 18.06 12.99
CA VAL A 186 -18.87 17.32 11.98
C VAL A 186 -17.66 18.14 11.56
N TYR A 187 -16.64 17.46 11.00
CA TYR A 187 -15.59 18.16 10.28
C TYR A 187 -16.18 18.90 9.09
N TRP A 188 -15.87 20.17 8.98
CA TRP A 188 -16.41 21.06 7.95
C TRP A 188 -15.29 21.85 7.28
N CYS A 189 -15.20 21.77 5.96
CA CYS A 189 -14.29 22.61 5.18
C CYS A 189 -14.98 23.91 4.76
N PRO A 190 -14.60 25.08 5.32
CA PRO A 190 -15.22 26.36 4.97
C PRO A 190 -14.90 26.81 3.53
N GLU A 191 -13.75 26.38 2.99
CA GLU A 191 -13.33 26.73 1.64
C GLU A 191 -14.14 25.95 0.59
N ASP A 192 -14.30 24.64 0.82
CA ASP A 192 -15.07 23.75 -0.06
C ASP A 192 -16.56 23.71 0.30
N ARG A 193 -16.97 24.26 1.43
CA ARG A 193 -18.35 24.34 1.95
C ARG A 193 -19.04 22.97 1.99
N THR A 194 -18.37 22.00 2.60
CA THR A 194 -18.87 20.63 2.69
C THR A 194 -18.41 19.95 3.97
N ALA A 195 -19.21 19.00 4.45
CA ALA A 195 -18.82 18.06 5.49
C ALA A 195 -17.70 17.16 4.99
N LEU A 196 -16.84 16.71 5.90
CA LEU A 196 -15.75 15.77 5.66
C LEU A 196 -15.90 14.56 6.56
N ALA A 197 -15.45 13.39 6.08
CA ALA A 197 -15.22 12.22 6.89
C ALA A 197 -13.82 12.28 7.54
N GLU A 198 -13.57 11.46 8.54
CA GLU A 198 -12.26 11.35 9.21
C GLU A 198 -11.12 10.97 8.21
N ALA A 199 -11.43 10.19 7.18
CA ALA A 199 -10.48 9.83 6.12
C ALA A 199 -10.12 10.98 5.18
N GLU A 200 -10.80 12.12 5.29
CA GLU A 200 -10.64 13.30 4.43
C GLU A 200 -9.94 14.45 5.13
N ILE A 201 -9.34 14.20 6.31
CA ILE A 201 -8.55 15.19 7.05
C ILE A 201 -7.07 14.79 7.14
N GLU A 202 -6.22 15.80 7.15
CA GLU A 202 -4.78 15.70 7.36
C GLU A 202 -4.40 16.58 8.53
N TYR A 203 -3.44 16.16 9.34
CA TYR A 203 -2.93 17.00 10.44
C TYR A 203 -1.66 17.70 10.00
N ALA A 204 -1.61 19.01 10.21
CA ALA A 204 -0.43 19.84 9.95
C ALA A 204 -0.12 20.70 11.18
N GLU A 205 1.14 21.13 11.29
CA GLU A 205 1.53 22.10 12.31
C GLU A 205 0.91 23.46 11.99
N ASP A 206 0.21 24.03 12.96
CA ASP A 206 -0.40 25.37 12.88
C ASP A 206 -0.03 26.20 14.10
N GLU A 207 0.12 27.50 13.91
CA GLU A 207 0.46 28.44 14.98
C GLU A 207 -0.79 29.21 15.41
N CYS A 208 -1.06 29.26 16.70
CA CYS A 208 -2.18 29.99 17.24
C CYS A 208 -1.88 30.64 18.59
N ASP A 209 -2.70 31.64 18.95
CA ASP A 209 -2.70 32.19 20.30
C ASP A 209 -3.70 31.42 21.17
N SER A 210 -3.19 30.70 22.18
CA SER A 210 -4.02 30.14 23.23
C SER A 210 -4.31 31.20 24.29
N ILE A 211 -5.54 31.26 24.75
CA ILE A 211 -6.00 32.33 25.64
C ILE A 211 -6.64 31.79 26.92
N TYR A 212 -6.44 32.51 28.01
CA TYR A 212 -7.07 32.29 29.30
C TYR A 212 -8.10 33.39 29.51
N VAL A 213 -9.39 33.01 29.64
CA VAL A 213 -10.51 33.95 29.71
C VAL A 213 -11.33 33.69 30.97
N ARG A 214 -11.70 34.76 31.70
CA ARG A 214 -12.51 34.67 32.90
C ARG A 214 -13.95 35.06 32.63
N PHE A 215 -14.89 34.26 33.15
CA PHE A 215 -16.34 34.51 33.08
C PHE A 215 -16.88 34.80 34.45
N LYS A 216 -17.68 35.84 34.58
CA LYS A 216 -18.26 36.33 35.84
C LYS A 216 -19.35 35.37 36.34
N LEU A 217 -19.22 34.78 37.52
CA LEU A 217 -20.28 33.98 38.12
C LEU A 217 -21.46 34.84 38.47
N THR A 218 -22.68 34.35 38.21
CA THR A 218 -23.95 35.07 38.41
C THR A 218 -24.96 34.35 39.28
N ASP A 219 -24.76 33.02 39.47
CA ASP A 219 -25.61 32.20 40.35
C ASP A 219 -24.81 31.01 40.93
N ASP A 220 -25.14 30.64 42.17
CA ASP A 220 -24.53 29.52 42.91
C ASP A 220 -25.62 28.70 43.59
N PRO A 221 -26.36 27.85 42.84
CA PRO A 221 -27.49 27.09 43.36
C PRO A 221 -27.11 26.10 44.47
N ASN A 222 -25.86 25.67 44.51
CA ASN A 222 -25.37 24.68 45.49
C ASN A 222 -24.72 25.32 46.73
N GLY A 223 -24.62 26.64 46.76
CA GLY A 223 -24.06 27.38 47.90
C GLY A 223 -22.58 27.14 48.14
N VAL A 224 -21.81 26.80 47.08
CA VAL A 224 -20.39 26.54 47.20
C VAL A 224 -19.59 27.79 47.58
N LEU A 225 -19.93 28.94 47.00
CA LEU A 225 -19.26 30.20 47.31
C LEU A 225 -19.43 30.60 48.79
N ALA A 226 -20.59 30.28 49.38
CA ALA A 226 -20.84 30.54 50.79
C ALA A 226 -19.94 29.74 51.74
N LYS A 227 -19.51 28.54 51.33
CA LYS A 227 -18.56 27.71 52.09
C LYS A 227 -17.20 28.41 52.28
N TYR A 228 -16.81 29.23 51.28
CA TYR A 228 -15.57 29.97 51.29
C TYR A 228 -15.70 31.41 51.73
N GLY A 229 -16.94 31.89 51.98
CA GLY A 229 -17.21 33.30 52.24
C GLY A 229 -16.94 34.23 51.07
N ILE A 230 -17.04 33.70 49.83
CA ILE A 230 -16.77 34.42 48.58
C ILE A 230 -18.05 35.17 48.14
N PRO A 231 -17.97 36.49 47.96
CA PRO A 231 -19.10 37.26 47.38
C PRO A 231 -19.26 36.88 45.88
N LEU A 232 -20.50 36.66 45.48
CA LEU A 232 -20.82 36.27 44.10
C LEU A 232 -20.35 37.30 43.06
N ASP A 233 -20.41 38.60 43.45
CA ASP A 233 -19.95 39.70 42.58
C ASP A 233 -18.44 39.80 42.43
N LYS A 234 -17.64 38.95 43.13
CA LYS A 234 -16.18 38.82 43.00
C LYS A 234 -15.71 37.48 42.49
N ALA A 235 -16.62 36.59 42.15
CA ALA A 235 -16.33 35.23 41.71
C ALA A 235 -16.32 35.07 40.18
N TRP A 236 -15.31 34.38 39.70
CA TRP A 236 -15.05 34.12 38.29
C TRP A 236 -14.75 32.64 38.06
N ILE A 237 -15.06 32.15 36.87
CA ILE A 237 -14.56 30.85 36.34
C ILE A 237 -13.61 31.12 35.19
N VAL A 238 -12.50 30.39 35.10
CA VAL A 238 -11.44 30.62 34.11
C VAL A 238 -11.41 29.47 33.14
N ILE A 239 -11.60 29.80 31.87
CA ILE A 239 -11.47 28.84 30.76
C ILE A 239 -10.17 29.04 29.99
N TRP A 240 -9.77 28.02 29.23
CA TRP A 240 -8.69 28.08 28.28
C TRP A 240 -9.17 27.61 26.93
N THR A 241 -8.70 28.24 25.86
CA THR A 241 -9.00 27.82 24.47
C THR A 241 -7.89 28.21 23.51
N THR A 242 -7.67 27.39 22.51
CA THR A 242 -6.82 27.66 21.31
C THR A 242 -7.66 28.24 20.15
N THR A 243 -8.98 28.23 20.28
CA THR A 243 -9.92 28.51 19.20
C THR A 243 -10.77 29.72 19.58
N THR A 244 -10.18 30.90 19.56
CA THR A 244 -10.82 32.17 20.03
C THR A 244 -12.13 32.48 19.32
N TRP A 245 -12.25 32.15 18.02
CA TRP A 245 -13.44 32.40 17.23
C TRP A 245 -14.70 31.62 17.67
N THR A 246 -14.53 30.57 18.50
CA THR A 246 -15.68 29.81 19.04
C THR A 246 -16.31 30.44 20.30
N LEU A 247 -15.66 31.44 20.91
CA LEU A 247 -16.19 32.08 22.10
C LEU A 247 -17.59 32.66 21.92
N PRO A 248 -18.00 33.27 20.78
CA PRO A 248 -19.37 33.70 20.54
C PRO A 248 -20.40 32.56 20.67
N ALA A 249 -20.00 31.31 20.40
CA ALA A 249 -20.86 30.14 20.56
C ALA A 249 -20.85 29.53 21.97
N ASN A 250 -20.11 30.11 22.92
CA ASN A 250 -20.06 29.60 24.29
C ASN A 250 -21.45 29.61 24.93
N VAL A 251 -21.85 28.47 25.49
CA VAL A 251 -23.15 28.29 26.21
C VAL A 251 -22.98 27.52 27.53
N ALA A 252 -21.83 26.87 27.70
CA ALA A 252 -21.50 26.16 28.94
C ALA A 252 -19.98 26.19 29.20
N THR A 253 -19.62 25.85 30.44
CA THR A 253 -18.26 25.50 30.85
C THR A 253 -18.31 24.13 31.49
N CYS A 254 -17.53 23.16 30.94
CA CYS A 254 -17.54 21.80 31.42
C CYS A 254 -16.41 21.54 32.44
N LEU A 255 -16.75 20.88 33.55
CA LEU A 255 -15.86 20.44 34.61
C LEU A 255 -15.89 18.91 34.72
N ASN A 256 -14.80 18.30 35.15
CA ASN A 256 -14.81 16.89 35.48
C ASN A 256 -15.39 16.66 36.88
N PRO A 257 -16.42 15.83 37.07
CA PRO A 257 -17.06 15.61 38.34
C PRO A 257 -16.14 15.05 39.42
N SER A 258 -15.09 14.33 39.05
CA SER A 258 -14.20 13.62 39.96
C SER A 258 -12.89 14.36 40.25
N LEU A 259 -12.60 15.46 39.52
CA LEU A 259 -11.42 16.28 39.79
C LEU A 259 -11.66 17.30 40.90
N GLU A 260 -10.59 17.68 41.62
CA GLU A 260 -10.60 18.75 42.62
C GLU A 260 -10.40 20.10 41.97
N TYR A 261 -11.23 21.06 42.37
CA TYR A 261 -11.18 22.46 41.96
C TYR A 261 -10.89 23.35 43.18
N ALA A 262 -10.29 24.50 42.93
CA ALA A 262 -9.99 25.51 43.95
C ALA A 262 -10.33 26.90 43.43
N PHE A 263 -10.69 27.77 44.36
CA PHE A 263 -10.68 29.20 44.10
C PHE A 263 -9.30 29.79 44.36
N VAL A 264 -8.81 30.55 43.40
CA VAL A 264 -7.54 31.28 43.45
C VAL A 264 -7.85 32.76 43.62
N LYS A 265 -7.42 33.32 44.74
CA LYS A 265 -7.57 34.75 45.04
C LYS A 265 -6.43 35.52 44.38
N ILE A 266 -6.81 36.48 43.53
CA ILE A 266 -5.91 37.42 42.87
C ILE A 266 -6.42 38.83 43.17
N GLY A 267 -5.68 39.56 43.96
CA GLY A 267 -6.17 40.84 44.50
C GLY A 267 -7.47 40.65 45.31
N ASP A 268 -8.54 41.31 44.92
CA ASP A 268 -9.86 41.24 45.54
C ASP A 268 -10.86 40.26 44.89
N GLU A 269 -10.42 39.50 43.85
CA GLU A 269 -11.27 38.63 43.07
C GLU A 269 -10.86 37.15 43.21
N TYR A 270 -11.81 36.23 42.96
CA TYR A 270 -11.67 34.80 43.17
C TYR A 270 -11.92 34.05 41.87
N HIS A 271 -10.98 33.19 41.46
CA HIS A 271 -10.97 32.55 40.16
C HIS A 271 -11.00 31.02 40.30
N LEU A 272 -12.06 30.39 39.80
CA LEU A 272 -12.25 28.93 39.84
C LEU A 272 -11.48 28.26 38.74
N MET A 273 -10.68 27.24 39.06
CA MET A 273 -9.96 26.35 38.15
C MET A 273 -9.61 25.03 38.83
N ALA A 274 -9.22 24.02 38.06
CA ALA A 274 -8.79 22.74 38.62
C ALA A 274 -7.55 22.91 39.49
N ALA A 275 -7.56 22.32 40.68
CA ALA A 275 -6.51 22.52 41.69
C ALA A 275 -5.11 22.08 41.18
N GLY A 276 -5.05 20.99 40.37
CA GLY A 276 -3.82 20.51 39.79
C GLY A 276 -3.24 21.36 38.66
N LEU A 277 -4.00 22.35 38.17
CA LEU A 277 -3.56 23.24 37.07
C LEU A 277 -3.34 24.68 37.49
N VAL A 278 -3.50 25.02 38.78
CA VAL A 278 -3.35 26.39 39.29
C VAL A 278 -1.96 26.95 38.98
N GLU A 279 -0.90 26.23 39.34
CA GLU A 279 0.51 26.70 39.16
C GLU A 279 0.83 26.96 37.68
N SER A 280 0.47 26.02 36.80
CA SER A 280 0.72 26.13 35.34
C SER A 280 -0.09 27.29 34.74
N THR A 281 -1.34 27.46 35.16
CA THR A 281 -2.22 28.57 34.71
C THR A 281 -1.70 29.93 35.16
N MET A 282 -1.31 30.08 36.43
CA MET A 282 -0.78 31.34 36.95
C MET A 282 0.53 31.73 36.24
N LYS A 283 1.41 30.75 36.05
CA LYS A 283 2.65 30.96 35.30
C LYS A 283 2.39 31.38 33.83
N ALA A 284 1.43 30.72 33.18
CA ALA A 284 1.03 31.03 31.80
C ALA A 284 0.42 32.45 31.67
N CYS A 285 -0.27 32.90 32.71
CA CYS A 285 -0.87 34.26 32.79
C CYS A 285 0.11 35.30 33.33
N HIS A 286 1.34 34.94 33.68
CA HIS A 286 2.34 35.83 34.30
C HIS A 286 1.86 36.46 35.62
N ILE A 287 1.09 35.70 36.45
CA ILE A 287 0.58 36.13 37.75
C ILE A 287 1.41 35.46 38.83
N GLU A 288 2.14 36.25 39.61
CA GLU A 288 3.02 35.77 40.68
C GLU A 288 2.39 35.92 42.09
N ASP A 289 1.52 36.90 42.29
CA ASP A 289 0.86 37.17 43.60
C ASP A 289 -0.58 36.60 43.59
N TYR A 290 -0.74 35.42 44.18
CA TYR A 290 -2.02 34.74 44.29
C TYR A 290 -2.08 33.84 45.53
N GLU A 291 -3.24 33.55 46.01
CA GLU A 291 -3.54 32.64 47.14
C GLU A 291 -4.53 31.55 46.71
N VAL A 292 -4.20 30.29 46.97
CA VAL A 292 -5.11 29.16 46.72
C VAL A 292 -5.92 28.91 47.98
N LEU A 293 -7.25 28.96 47.86
CA LEU A 293 -8.14 28.77 49.00
C LEU A 293 -8.40 27.29 49.29
N GLU A 294 -8.57 26.97 50.57
CA GLU A 294 -8.99 25.66 51.05
C GLU A 294 -10.37 25.72 51.71
N PRO A 295 -11.17 24.64 51.72
CA PRO A 295 -10.86 23.32 51.19
C PRO A 295 -11.03 23.25 49.66
N ARG A 296 -10.38 22.28 49.00
CA ARG A 296 -10.64 21.94 47.59
C ARG A 296 -11.96 21.22 47.50
N VAL A 297 -12.67 21.34 46.36
CA VAL A 297 -14.03 20.84 46.15
C VAL A 297 -14.07 20.04 44.88
N LEU A 298 -14.81 18.95 44.84
CA LEU A 298 -15.01 18.17 43.61
C LEU A 298 -15.81 18.97 42.58
N GLY A 299 -15.50 18.76 41.31
CA GLY A 299 -16.19 19.41 40.19
C GLY A 299 -17.70 19.22 40.22
N SER A 300 -18.17 18.08 40.72
CA SER A 300 -19.59 17.77 40.87
C SER A 300 -20.37 18.76 41.74
N GLU A 301 -19.73 19.47 42.66
CA GLU A 301 -20.40 20.47 43.51
C GLU A 301 -20.71 21.79 42.79
N PHE A 302 -20.06 22.04 41.63
CA PHE A 302 -20.27 23.28 40.86
C PHE A 302 -21.36 23.14 39.78
N GLU A 303 -21.98 21.98 39.66
CA GLU A 303 -22.97 21.70 38.61
C GLU A 303 -24.11 22.75 38.65
N LEU A 304 -24.55 23.24 37.48
CA LEU A 304 -25.60 24.22 37.25
C LEU A 304 -25.32 25.64 37.78
N MET A 305 -24.12 25.95 38.28
CA MET A 305 -23.72 27.35 38.45
C MET A 305 -23.92 28.11 37.15
N GLN A 306 -24.22 29.40 37.24
CA GLN A 306 -24.37 30.27 36.09
C GLN A 306 -23.26 31.33 36.03
N TYR A 307 -22.88 31.69 34.81
CA TYR A 307 -21.96 32.80 34.55
C TYR A 307 -22.47 33.69 33.41
N GLN A 308 -22.00 34.94 33.38
CA GLN A 308 -22.27 35.88 32.30
C GLN A 308 -21.25 35.68 31.18
N HIS A 309 -21.74 35.59 29.94
CA HIS A 309 -20.88 35.60 28.76
C HIS A 309 -20.08 36.93 28.68
N PRO A 310 -18.78 36.90 28.30
CA PRO A 310 -17.90 38.07 28.42
C PRO A 310 -18.30 39.29 27.56
N PHE A 311 -19.04 39.07 26.46
CA PHE A 311 -19.42 40.16 25.56
C PHE A 311 -20.82 40.02 24.90
N LEU A 312 -21.51 38.93 25.15
CA LEU A 312 -22.91 38.73 24.69
C LEU A 312 -23.87 38.77 25.88
N ASP A 313 -25.09 39.25 25.64
CA ASP A 313 -26.17 39.19 26.64
C ASP A 313 -26.74 37.76 26.75
N ARG A 314 -25.93 36.87 27.28
CA ARG A 314 -26.21 35.44 27.45
C ARG A 314 -25.59 34.95 28.72
N LYS A 315 -26.29 34.05 29.42
CA LYS A 315 -25.76 33.30 30.54
C LYS A 315 -25.36 31.90 30.10
N GLY A 316 -24.23 31.40 30.61
CA GLY A 316 -23.78 30.03 30.42
C GLY A 316 -23.96 29.22 31.71
N LEU A 317 -23.98 27.89 31.57
CA LEU A 317 -24.08 26.94 32.66
C LEU A 317 -22.73 26.23 32.91
N VAL A 318 -22.46 25.94 34.16
CA VAL A 318 -21.43 24.95 34.52
C VAL A 318 -22.06 23.56 34.41
N ILE A 319 -21.46 22.72 33.57
CA ILE A 319 -21.89 21.35 33.31
C ILE A 319 -20.77 20.36 33.63
N LEU A 320 -21.05 19.06 33.67
CA LEU A 320 -20.10 18.03 34.03
C LEU A 320 -19.83 17.11 32.83
N GLY A 321 -18.55 16.69 32.65
CA GLY A 321 -18.15 15.75 31.62
C GLY A 321 -16.80 15.10 31.91
N ASP A 322 -16.72 13.78 31.65
CA ASP A 322 -15.53 12.98 31.95
C ASP A 322 -14.35 13.26 30.99
N HIS A 323 -14.61 13.92 29.85
CA HIS A 323 -13.58 14.29 28.86
C HIS A 323 -12.64 15.41 29.36
N VAL A 324 -12.99 16.12 30.42
CA VAL A 324 -12.10 17.14 30.99
C VAL A 324 -10.95 16.51 31.75
N THR A 325 -9.71 16.86 31.38
CA THR A 325 -8.47 16.29 31.93
C THR A 325 -7.58 17.35 32.57
N LEU A 326 -6.49 16.92 33.22
CA LEU A 326 -5.45 17.79 33.79
C LEU A 326 -4.21 17.93 32.88
N GLU A 327 -4.29 17.54 31.61
CA GLU A 327 -3.14 17.59 30.68
C GLU A 327 -2.81 19.01 30.23
N GLY A 328 -3.74 19.95 30.32
CA GLY A 328 -3.51 21.34 29.94
C GLY A 328 -4.70 22.25 30.27
N GLY A 329 -4.51 23.55 30.06
CA GLY A 329 -5.54 24.58 30.29
C GLY A 329 -5.79 24.86 31.76
N THR A 330 -7.08 25.00 32.12
CA THR A 330 -7.53 25.36 33.47
C THR A 330 -8.37 24.28 34.15
N GLY A 331 -8.68 23.17 33.47
CA GLY A 331 -9.65 22.16 33.89
C GLY A 331 -11.10 22.63 33.86
N CYS A 332 -11.34 23.83 33.34
CA CYS A 332 -12.68 24.36 33.01
C CYS A 332 -12.75 24.55 31.52
N VAL A 333 -13.38 23.62 30.82
CA VAL A 333 -13.40 23.57 29.35
C VAL A 333 -14.52 24.47 28.81
N HIS A 334 -14.11 25.42 27.96
CA HIS A 334 -15.05 26.22 27.18
C HIS A 334 -15.87 25.30 26.27
N THR A 335 -17.19 25.33 26.44
CA THR A 335 -18.12 24.43 25.76
C THR A 335 -18.97 25.18 24.75
N ALA A 336 -18.81 24.81 23.49
CA ALA A 336 -19.55 25.31 22.32
C ALA A 336 -20.07 24.13 21.49
N PRO A 337 -21.23 23.55 21.80
CA PRO A 337 -21.74 22.32 21.18
C PRO A 337 -21.93 22.43 19.65
N GLY A 338 -22.02 23.66 19.13
CA GLY A 338 -22.00 23.90 17.69
C GLY A 338 -20.63 23.67 17.00
N HIS A 339 -19.54 23.61 17.77
CA HIS A 339 -18.16 23.63 17.27
C HIS A 339 -17.21 22.65 17.97
N GLY A 340 -17.71 21.65 18.67
CA GLY A 340 -16.94 20.58 19.32
C GLY A 340 -17.76 19.29 19.38
N VAL A 341 -17.13 18.14 19.15
CA VAL A 341 -17.82 16.83 19.17
C VAL A 341 -18.19 16.45 20.60
N GLU A 342 -17.23 16.49 21.51
CA GLU A 342 -17.41 16.17 22.93
C GLU A 342 -18.40 17.15 23.57
N ASP A 343 -18.28 18.44 23.24
CA ASP A 343 -19.21 19.48 23.68
C ASP A 343 -20.65 19.18 23.24
N PHE A 344 -20.80 18.78 21.97
CA PHE A 344 -22.11 18.42 21.41
C PHE A 344 -22.70 17.20 22.14
N GLU A 345 -21.91 16.15 22.30
CA GLU A 345 -22.35 14.88 22.91
C GLU A 345 -22.78 15.10 24.39
N VAL A 346 -21.97 15.80 25.17
CA VAL A 346 -22.31 16.09 26.57
C VAL A 346 -23.58 16.95 26.68
N CYS A 347 -23.68 18.00 25.85
CA CYS A 347 -24.86 18.88 25.92
C CYS A 347 -26.13 18.14 25.47
N VAL A 348 -26.11 17.44 24.35
CA VAL A 348 -27.32 16.79 23.82
C VAL A 348 -27.76 15.60 24.67
N ASN A 349 -26.81 14.80 25.18
CA ASN A 349 -27.15 13.60 25.93
C ASN A 349 -27.48 13.83 27.39
N HIS A 350 -26.84 14.83 28.05
CA HIS A 350 -26.95 15.03 29.49
C HIS A 350 -27.55 16.37 29.89
N TYR A 351 -27.44 17.38 29.03
CA TYR A 351 -27.92 18.75 29.33
C TYR A 351 -28.77 19.33 28.17
N PRO A 352 -29.92 18.72 27.83
CA PRO A 352 -30.73 19.12 26.69
C PRO A 352 -31.27 20.56 26.75
N GLN A 353 -31.19 21.21 27.94
CA GLN A 353 -31.50 22.62 28.12
C GLN A 353 -30.42 23.58 27.60
N VAL A 354 -29.19 23.09 27.34
CA VAL A 354 -28.10 23.86 26.74
C VAL A 354 -28.31 23.91 25.23
N PRO A 355 -28.49 25.09 24.62
CA PRO A 355 -28.78 25.20 23.20
C PRO A 355 -27.53 24.89 22.36
N VAL A 356 -27.74 24.27 21.20
CA VAL A 356 -26.70 24.15 20.16
C VAL A 356 -26.75 25.39 19.29
N ILE A 357 -25.76 26.28 19.44
CA ILE A 357 -25.65 27.53 18.69
C ILE A 357 -24.53 27.42 17.68
N VAL A 358 -24.80 27.83 16.42
CA VAL A 358 -23.84 27.75 15.28
C VAL A 358 -23.76 29.12 14.62
N PRO A 359 -23.07 30.11 15.24
CA PRO A 359 -22.98 31.48 14.71
C PRO A 359 -21.96 31.62 13.57
N VAL A 360 -21.85 30.59 12.72
CA VAL A 360 -20.93 30.48 11.57
C VAL A 360 -21.68 29.89 10.40
N ASP A 361 -21.60 30.57 9.24
CA ASP A 361 -22.19 30.08 8.00
C ASP A 361 -21.36 28.95 7.36
N ASP A 362 -21.81 28.46 6.20
CA ASP A 362 -21.15 27.38 5.45
C ASP A 362 -19.77 27.76 4.89
N GLY A 363 -19.53 29.05 4.64
CA GLY A 363 -18.26 29.62 4.20
C GLY A 363 -17.28 29.96 5.32
N GLY A 364 -17.65 29.70 6.58
CA GLY A 364 -16.83 30.02 7.75
C GLY A 364 -16.86 31.50 8.15
N TYR A 365 -17.92 32.22 7.80
CA TYR A 365 -18.10 33.60 8.22
C TYR A 365 -19.02 33.66 9.45
N LEU A 366 -18.64 34.48 10.42
CA LEU A 366 -19.47 34.72 11.61
C LEU A 366 -20.76 35.42 11.19
N THR A 367 -21.87 34.94 11.76
CA THR A 367 -23.21 35.56 11.56
C THR A 367 -23.52 36.63 12.63
N GLU A 368 -24.64 37.30 12.51
CA GLU A 368 -25.09 38.31 13.52
C GLU A 368 -25.26 37.69 14.92
N GLU A 369 -25.48 36.40 15.04
CA GLU A 369 -25.56 35.67 16.32
C GLU A 369 -24.23 35.68 17.09
N ALA A 370 -23.10 35.85 16.38
CA ALA A 370 -21.79 36.00 17.00
C ALA A 370 -21.57 37.36 17.65
N GLY A 371 -22.45 38.33 17.35
CA GLY A 371 -22.33 39.72 17.71
C GLY A 371 -22.14 40.61 16.46
N LYS A 372 -22.83 41.76 16.42
CA LYS A 372 -22.82 42.65 15.24
C LYS A 372 -21.42 43.12 14.83
N GLU A 373 -20.53 43.23 15.82
CA GLU A 373 -19.13 43.67 15.61
C GLU A 373 -18.24 42.60 14.97
N PHE A 374 -18.63 41.32 15.05
CA PHE A 374 -17.90 40.20 14.50
C PHE A 374 -18.56 39.65 13.24
N ALA A 375 -19.82 39.99 12.96
CA ALA A 375 -20.59 39.53 11.81
C ALA A 375 -19.85 39.82 10.47
N GLY A 376 -19.78 38.81 9.57
CA GLY A 376 -19.12 38.92 8.29
C GLY A 376 -17.58 38.70 8.33
N LEU A 377 -16.99 38.52 9.51
CA LEU A 377 -15.56 38.12 9.59
C LEU A 377 -15.42 36.63 9.37
N LYS A 378 -14.38 36.24 8.61
CA LYS A 378 -13.99 34.84 8.52
C LYS A 378 -13.39 34.38 9.85
N VAL A 379 -13.68 33.18 10.29
CA VAL A 379 -13.30 32.64 11.62
C VAL A 379 -11.81 32.86 11.93
N TRP A 380 -10.91 32.67 10.99
CA TRP A 380 -9.47 32.90 11.18
C TRP A 380 -9.13 34.39 11.43
N ALA A 381 -9.79 35.27 10.73
CA ALA A 381 -9.61 36.72 10.91
C ALA A 381 -10.28 37.22 12.22
N ALA A 382 -11.36 36.58 12.64
CA ALA A 382 -12.08 36.91 13.85
C ALA A 382 -11.26 36.69 15.14
N ASN A 383 -10.31 35.70 15.15
CA ASN A 383 -9.48 35.42 16.32
C ASN A 383 -8.84 36.69 16.92
N LYS A 384 -8.20 37.52 16.08
CA LYS A 384 -7.53 38.74 16.52
C LYS A 384 -8.48 39.81 17.02
N VAL A 385 -9.65 39.93 16.38
CA VAL A 385 -10.66 40.94 16.72
C VAL A 385 -11.30 40.58 18.05
N ILE A 386 -11.68 39.32 18.26
CA ILE A 386 -12.28 38.83 19.49
C ILE A 386 -11.27 38.92 20.64
N LEU A 387 -10.01 38.54 20.43
CA LEU A 387 -8.94 38.64 21.42
C LEU A 387 -8.78 40.09 21.92
N GLU A 388 -8.72 41.04 21.01
CA GLU A 388 -8.59 42.46 21.39
C GLU A 388 -9.84 42.96 22.16
N HIS A 389 -11.04 42.51 21.75
CA HIS A 389 -12.27 42.83 22.46
C HIS A 389 -12.29 42.30 23.92
N ILE A 390 -11.89 41.04 24.13
CA ILE A 390 -11.80 40.40 25.44
C ILE A 390 -10.76 41.10 26.31
N LYS A 391 -9.65 41.53 25.73
CA LYS A 391 -8.63 42.32 26.44
C LYS A 391 -9.14 43.69 26.89
N GLN A 392 -9.82 44.38 26.04
CA GLN A 392 -10.40 45.70 26.37
C GLN A 392 -11.52 45.61 27.41
N SER A 393 -12.29 44.52 27.39
CA SER A 393 -13.37 44.29 28.37
C SER A 393 -12.89 43.79 29.72
N GLY A 394 -11.56 43.49 29.84
CA GLY A 394 -10.96 43.01 31.08
C GLY A 394 -11.21 41.56 31.44
N HIS A 395 -11.65 40.76 30.48
CA HIS A 395 -11.88 39.31 30.66
C HIS A 395 -10.66 38.46 30.33
N LEU A 396 -9.65 38.99 29.64
CA LEU A 396 -8.42 38.27 29.28
C LEU A 396 -7.47 38.20 30.49
N MET A 397 -7.07 37.00 30.89
CA MET A 397 -6.06 36.77 31.94
C MET A 397 -4.66 36.52 31.37
N GLY A 398 -4.54 35.83 30.29
CA GLY A 398 -3.24 35.52 29.66
C GLY A 398 -3.36 35.07 28.20
N VAL A 399 -2.24 35.17 27.49
CA VAL A 399 -2.07 34.73 26.10
C VAL A 399 -0.76 34.01 25.99
N GLN A 400 -0.77 32.87 25.31
CA GLN A 400 0.47 32.13 24.95
C GLN A 400 0.44 31.80 23.46
N HIS A 401 1.54 32.05 22.76
CA HIS A 401 1.69 31.58 21.38
C HIS A 401 2.15 30.12 21.38
N ILE A 402 1.42 29.23 20.70
CA ILE A 402 1.71 27.81 20.64
C ILE A 402 1.68 27.30 19.22
N THR A 403 2.43 26.22 18.96
CA THR A 403 2.37 25.42 17.75
C THR A 403 1.72 24.09 18.10
N HIS A 404 0.72 23.67 17.34
CA HIS A 404 0.04 22.41 17.56
C HIS A 404 -0.35 21.74 16.26
N GLN A 405 -0.69 20.44 16.31
CA GLN A 405 -1.25 19.71 15.18
C GLN A 405 -2.73 20.11 15.02
N TYR A 406 -3.09 20.66 13.85
CA TYR A 406 -4.45 21.07 13.53
C TYR A 406 -5.01 20.33 12.32
N PRO A 407 -6.30 19.94 12.29
CA PRO A 407 -6.87 19.23 11.15
C PRO A 407 -7.09 20.18 9.96
N HIS A 408 -6.64 19.71 8.78
CA HIS A 408 -6.76 20.38 7.50
C HIS A 408 -7.54 19.49 6.50
N CYS A 409 -8.19 20.12 5.55
CA CYS A 409 -8.82 19.41 4.45
C CYS A 409 -7.75 18.74 3.56
N TRP A 410 -7.86 17.46 3.34
CA TRP A 410 -6.92 16.67 2.52
C TRP A 410 -6.79 17.16 1.07
N ARG A 411 -7.69 18.05 0.59
CA ARG A 411 -7.76 18.50 -0.79
C ARG A 411 -7.34 19.95 -0.99
N CYS A 412 -7.94 20.87 -0.24
CA CYS A 412 -7.58 22.28 -0.35
C CYS A 412 -6.43 22.66 0.59
N HIS A 413 -6.04 21.77 1.51
CA HIS A 413 -5.00 21.94 2.52
C HIS A 413 -5.18 23.15 3.44
N HIS A 414 -6.41 23.68 3.53
CA HIS A 414 -6.76 24.73 4.48
C HIS A 414 -7.27 24.12 5.79
N PRO A 415 -7.08 24.84 6.91
CA PRO A 415 -7.60 24.38 8.18
C PRO A 415 -9.13 24.27 8.13
N ILE A 416 -9.65 23.26 8.80
CA ILE A 416 -11.09 22.97 8.89
C ILE A 416 -11.67 23.51 10.21
N ILE A 417 -12.99 23.48 10.33
CA ILE A 417 -13.71 23.77 11.57
C ILE A 417 -14.61 22.59 11.95
N PHE A 418 -15.00 22.52 13.22
CA PHE A 418 -16.16 21.73 13.60
C PHE A 418 -17.41 22.57 13.46
N ARG A 419 -18.48 22.02 12.88
CA ARG A 419 -19.73 22.71 12.66
C ARG A 419 -20.90 21.77 12.85
N ALA A 420 -21.78 22.06 13.80
CA ALA A 420 -23.01 21.30 13.92
C ALA A 420 -23.93 21.62 12.74
N THR A 421 -24.34 20.57 12.03
CA THR A 421 -25.24 20.67 10.89
C THR A 421 -26.03 19.38 10.73
N GLU A 422 -27.21 19.49 10.13
CA GLU A 422 -27.99 18.29 9.78
C GLU A 422 -27.33 17.54 8.63
N GLN A 423 -27.00 16.30 8.86
CA GLN A 423 -26.36 15.42 7.89
C GLN A 423 -27.03 14.03 7.90
N TRP A 424 -26.76 13.23 6.86
CA TRP A 424 -27.05 11.81 6.83
C TRP A 424 -25.88 11.02 7.43
N PHE A 425 -26.19 10.15 8.38
CA PHE A 425 -25.22 9.32 9.08
C PHE A 425 -25.55 7.84 8.94
N CYS A 426 -24.49 7.02 8.93
CA CYS A 426 -24.58 5.59 9.20
C CYS A 426 -24.16 5.34 10.65
N SER A 427 -25.04 4.75 11.44
CA SER A 427 -24.76 4.36 12.83
C SER A 427 -23.92 3.10 12.85
N ILE A 428 -22.66 3.24 13.26
CA ILE A 428 -21.70 2.11 13.35
C ILE A 428 -22.00 1.25 14.58
N ASP A 429 -22.43 1.85 15.68
CA ASP A 429 -22.72 1.15 16.95
C ASP A 429 -23.74 0.01 16.79
N LYS A 430 -24.68 0.14 15.87
CA LYS A 430 -25.74 -0.84 15.66
C LYS A 430 -25.27 -2.17 15.06
N PHE A 431 -24.07 -2.22 14.48
CA PHE A 431 -23.48 -3.45 13.89
C PHE A 431 -21.97 -3.58 14.16
N ARG A 432 -21.46 -2.87 15.17
CA ARG A 432 -20.04 -2.88 15.54
C ARG A 432 -19.55 -4.28 15.93
N GLU A 433 -20.37 -5.01 16.71
CA GLU A 433 -20.05 -6.38 17.14
C GLU A 433 -19.99 -7.37 15.98
N GLU A 434 -20.86 -7.20 14.98
CA GLU A 434 -20.81 -7.99 13.73
C GLU A 434 -19.56 -7.65 12.92
N ALA A 435 -19.14 -6.37 12.92
CA ALA A 435 -17.91 -5.95 12.25
C ALA A 435 -16.67 -6.58 12.93
N TYR A 436 -16.62 -6.66 14.26
CA TYR A 436 -15.53 -7.34 14.97
C TYR A 436 -15.44 -8.82 14.59
N LYS A 437 -16.55 -9.53 14.58
CA LYS A 437 -16.58 -10.95 14.16
C LYS A 437 -16.09 -11.12 12.73
N ALA A 438 -16.49 -10.23 11.84
CA ALA A 438 -16.05 -10.26 10.45
C ALA A 438 -14.55 -9.99 10.31
N ILE A 439 -13.95 -9.10 11.14
CA ILE A 439 -12.51 -8.83 11.17
C ILE A 439 -11.73 -10.06 11.64
N ASP A 440 -12.24 -10.79 12.64
CA ASP A 440 -11.61 -11.99 13.21
C ASP A 440 -11.51 -13.15 12.20
N GLU A 441 -12.41 -13.22 11.23
CA GLU A 441 -12.44 -14.25 10.19
C GLU A 441 -11.48 -13.97 9.01
N VAL A 442 -10.93 -12.76 8.91
CA VAL A 442 -10.06 -12.34 7.80
C VAL A 442 -8.60 -12.68 8.08
N LYS A 443 -7.90 -13.19 7.05
CA LYS A 443 -6.45 -13.37 7.10
C LYS A 443 -5.74 -12.05 6.84
N TRP A 444 -5.12 -11.46 7.85
CA TRP A 444 -4.38 -10.21 7.76
C TRP A 444 -2.89 -10.44 7.53
N GLN A 445 -2.33 -9.74 6.56
CA GLN A 445 -0.89 -9.75 6.27
C GLN A 445 -0.41 -8.33 5.96
N PRO A 446 0.48 -7.76 6.81
CA PRO A 446 1.00 -8.31 8.08
C PRO A 446 -0.08 -8.52 9.16
N ALA A 447 0.21 -9.37 10.14
CA ALA A 447 -0.75 -9.75 11.20
C ALA A 447 -1.26 -8.55 12.04
N TRP A 448 -0.45 -7.49 12.21
CA TRP A 448 -0.86 -6.27 12.92
C TRP A 448 -2.06 -5.56 12.28
N GLY A 449 -2.38 -5.87 11.01
CA GLY A 449 -3.55 -5.36 10.31
C GLY A 449 -4.87 -5.67 11.02
N HIS A 450 -4.95 -6.84 11.69
CA HIS A 450 -6.09 -7.22 12.51
C HIS A 450 -6.36 -6.20 13.63
N ASP A 451 -5.36 -5.98 14.48
CA ASP A 451 -5.51 -5.09 15.64
C ASP A 451 -5.74 -3.64 15.20
N ARG A 452 -5.12 -3.24 14.08
CA ARG A 452 -5.32 -1.91 13.51
C ARG A 452 -6.76 -1.72 13.02
N MET A 453 -7.31 -2.67 12.27
CA MET A 453 -8.70 -2.58 11.81
C MET A 453 -9.68 -2.62 12.98
N HIS A 454 -9.44 -3.50 13.94
CA HIS A 454 -10.26 -3.59 15.16
C HIS A 454 -10.26 -2.27 15.93
N GLY A 455 -9.09 -1.66 16.16
CA GLY A 455 -8.97 -0.35 16.81
C GLY A 455 -9.69 0.75 16.03
N MET A 456 -9.54 0.77 14.71
CA MET A 456 -10.20 1.75 13.84
C MET A 456 -11.73 1.64 13.86
N VAL A 457 -12.29 0.44 13.96
CA VAL A 457 -13.74 0.24 14.08
C VAL A 457 -14.22 0.54 15.49
N ARG A 458 -13.42 0.24 16.53
CA ARG A 458 -13.73 0.57 17.93
C ARG A 458 -13.89 2.07 18.13
N ASP A 459 -12.94 2.84 17.64
CA ASP A 459 -12.85 4.28 17.90
C ASP A 459 -13.66 5.11 16.88
N ARG A 460 -14.32 4.43 15.92
CA ARG A 460 -15.07 5.11 14.87
C ARG A 460 -16.40 5.62 15.39
N SER A 461 -16.61 6.93 15.24
CA SER A 461 -17.92 7.57 15.36
C SER A 461 -18.84 7.21 14.17
N ASP A 462 -20.10 7.62 14.23
CA ASP A 462 -21.02 7.46 13.10
C ASP A 462 -20.47 8.08 11.83
N TRP A 463 -20.62 7.36 10.74
CA TRP A 463 -20.09 7.80 9.44
C TRP A 463 -21.01 8.85 8.81
N CYS A 464 -20.55 10.09 8.68
CA CYS A 464 -21.23 11.14 7.94
C CYS A 464 -21.18 10.82 6.44
N ILE A 465 -22.33 10.46 5.86
CA ILE A 465 -22.43 10.02 4.46
C ILE A 465 -22.66 11.20 3.51
N SER A 466 -23.38 12.25 3.94
CA SER A 466 -23.76 13.35 3.04
C SER A 466 -22.62 14.32 2.75
N ARG A 467 -22.58 14.80 1.51
CA ARG A 467 -21.67 15.85 1.02
C ARG A 467 -22.43 16.90 0.22
N GLN A 468 -22.16 18.17 0.50
CA GLN A 468 -22.77 19.33 -0.16
C GLN A 468 -22.05 19.64 -1.48
N ARG A 469 -22.00 18.63 -2.37
CA ARG A 469 -21.31 18.67 -3.66
C ARG A 469 -22.24 18.23 -4.79
N VAL A 470 -21.75 18.30 -6.03
CA VAL A 470 -22.55 17.99 -7.23
C VAL A 470 -22.06 16.71 -7.93
N TRP A 471 -20.75 16.45 -7.90
CA TRP A 471 -20.15 15.31 -8.60
C TRP A 471 -20.02 14.09 -7.71
N GLY A 472 -21.01 13.24 -7.73
CA GLY A 472 -21.14 12.01 -6.98
C GLY A 472 -22.53 11.41 -7.14
N VAL A 473 -22.80 10.30 -6.46
CA VAL A 473 -24.11 9.65 -6.44
C VAL A 473 -25.04 10.37 -5.46
N PRO A 474 -26.19 10.91 -5.91
CA PRO A 474 -27.12 11.61 -5.03
C PRO A 474 -27.67 10.69 -3.94
N ILE A 475 -27.97 11.28 -2.77
CA ILE A 475 -28.67 10.58 -1.70
C ILE A 475 -30.12 10.32 -2.14
N PRO A 476 -30.57 9.05 -2.21
CA PRO A 476 -31.84 8.67 -2.82
C PRO A 476 -33.05 8.88 -1.88
N VAL A 477 -33.12 10.06 -1.29
CA VAL A 477 -34.14 10.39 -0.28
C VAL A 477 -35.06 11.51 -0.79
N PHE A 478 -36.35 11.41 -0.44
CA PHE A 478 -37.35 12.41 -0.74
C PHE A 478 -37.91 13.02 0.53
N TYR A 479 -38.32 14.28 0.44
CA TYR A 479 -39.01 14.98 1.52
C TYR A 479 -40.44 15.30 1.10
N CYS A 480 -41.39 15.10 2.01
CA CYS A 480 -42.75 15.55 1.80
C CYS A 480 -42.81 17.08 1.93
N LYS A 481 -43.21 17.77 0.87
CA LYS A 481 -43.33 19.23 0.90
C LYS A 481 -44.34 19.77 1.89
N ASN A 482 -45.33 18.95 2.31
CA ASN A 482 -46.37 19.36 3.22
C ASN A 482 -45.91 19.32 4.70
N CYS A 483 -45.17 18.28 5.13
CA CYS A 483 -44.80 18.11 6.53
C CYS A 483 -43.29 18.08 6.78
N GLY A 484 -42.46 18.16 5.75
CA GLY A 484 -41.00 18.18 5.84
C GLY A 484 -40.34 16.81 6.19
N LYS A 485 -41.13 15.77 6.47
CA LYS A 485 -40.59 14.47 6.81
C LYS A 485 -39.90 13.84 5.61
N TYR A 486 -38.74 13.18 5.84
CA TYR A 486 -38.08 12.37 4.83
C TYR A 486 -38.79 11.04 4.61
N HIS A 487 -38.68 10.49 3.41
CA HIS A 487 -39.34 9.29 2.97
C HIS A 487 -38.34 8.36 2.26
N ILE A 488 -38.16 7.16 2.80
CA ILE A 488 -37.31 6.09 2.26
C ILE A 488 -38.13 4.80 2.36
N THR A 489 -38.45 4.19 1.22
CA THR A 489 -39.19 2.92 1.13
C THR A 489 -38.51 2.01 0.11
N ASP A 490 -38.83 0.70 0.16
CA ASP A 490 -38.39 -0.24 -0.87
C ASP A 490 -38.80 0.22 -2.28
N ALA A 491 -40.00 0.81 -2.43
CA ALA A 491 -40.50 1.30 -3.71
C ALA A 491 -39.77 2.56 -4.20
N SER A 492 -39.45 3.51 -3.28
CA SER A 492 -38.72 4.72 -3.65
C SER A 492 -37.27 4.39 -4.03
N ILE A 493 -36.58 3.53 -3.27
CA ILE A 493 -35.22 3.08 -3.55
C ILE A 493 -35.17 2.32 -4.88
N LYS A 494 -36.13 1.40 -5.12
CA LYS A 494 -36.22 0.68 -6.39
C LYS A 494 -36.43 1.62 -7.58
N ALA A 495 -37.30 2.61 -7.45
CA ALA A 495 -37.53 3.58 -8.51
C ALA A 495 -36.27 4.37 -8.88
N VAL A 496 -35.50 4.80 -7.89
CA VAL A 496 -34.23 5.50 -8.11
C VAL A 496 -33.19 4.56 -8.71
N SER A 497 -33.06 3.33 -8.19
CA SER A 497 -32.11 2.34 -8.70
C SER A 497 -32.40 1.97 -10.14
N ASP A 498 -33.67 1.68 -10.47
CA ASP A 498 -34.10 1.37 -11.87
C ASP A 498 -33.81 2.55 -12.82
N LEU A 499 -34.03 3.78 -12.37
CA LEU A 499 -33.75 4.97 -13.14
C LEU A 499 -32.24 5.15 -13.35
N PHE A 500 -31.43 5.00 -12.31
CA PHE A 500 -29.98 5.12 -12.43
C PHE A 500 -29.37 4.01 -13.27
N ARG A 501 -29.88 2.77 -13.16
CA ARG A 501 -29.44 1.65 -14.02
C ARG A 501 -29.65 1.93 -15.50
N LYS A 502 -30.68 2.70 -15.84
CA LYS A 502 -31.05 3.03 -17.22
C LYS A 502 -30.32 4.28 -17.76
N GLU A 503 -30.19 5.33 -16.96
CA GLU A 503 -29.76 6.67 -17.42
C GLU A 503 -28.57 7.24 -16.64
N GLY A 504 -28.09 6.55 -15.60
CA GLY A 504 -27.08 7.06 -14.67
C GLY A 504 -27.64 8.07 -13.67
N SER A 505 -26.81 8.46 -12.70
CA SER A 505 -27.22 9.37 -11.61
C SER A 505 -27.49 10.81 -12.08
N ASP A 506 -27.10 11.19 -13.30
CA ASP A 506 -27.49 12.47 -13.92
C ASP A 506 -29.01 12.61 -14.02
N ALA A 507 -29.75 11.50 -14.08
CA ALA A 507 -31.21 11.46 -14.07
C ALA A 507 -31.81 12.12 -12.81
N TRP A 508 -31.14 12.10 -11.67
CA TRP A 508 -31.57 12.81 -10.47
C TRP A 508 -31.73 14.30 -10.67
N TYR A 509 -30.87 14.91 -11.47
CA TYR A 509 -30.90 16.35 -11.77
C TYR A 509 -31.76 16.70 -12.98
N LYS A 510 -32.10 15.71 -13.82
CA LYS A 510 -32.89 15.86 -15.04
C LYS A 510 -34.42 15.81 -14.80
N TYR A 511 -34.86 14.95 -13.90
CA TYR A 511 -36.30 14.73 -13.60
C TYR A 511 -36.68 15.37 -12.27
N ASP A 512 -37.95 15.78 -12.11
CA ASP A 512 -38.48 16.25 -10.85
C ASP A 512 -38.79 15.10 -9.88
N ALA A 513 -38.82 15.40 -8.55
CA ALA A 513 -39.09 14.41 -7.52
C ALA A 513 -40.40 13.61 -7.79
N ASN A 514 -41.47 14.30 -8.22
CA ASN A 514 -42.76 13.70 -8.53
C ASN A 514 -42.78 12.86 -9.82
N GLU A 515 -41.76 12.99 -10.65
CA GLU A 515 -41.60 12.13 -11.86
C GLU A 515 -40.87 10.85 -11.50
N ILE A 516 -39.94 10.87 -10.52
CA ILE A 516 -39.15 9.72 -10.07
C ILE A 516 -39.95 8.89 -9.06
N MET A 517 -40.63 9.54 -8.11
CA MET A 517 -41.38 8.87 -7.04
C MET A 517 -42.56 8.06 -7.61
N PRO A 518 -42.73 6.79 -7.22
CA PRO A 518 -43.90 6.01 -7.64
C PRO A 518 -45.22 6.65 -7.21
N LYS A 519 -46.21 6.67 -8.09
CA LYS A 519 -47.52 7.26 -7.83
C LYS A 519 -48.27 6.61 -6.67
N THR A 520 -47.87 5.42 -6.26
CA THR A 520 -48.41 4.69 -5.11
C THR A 520 -47.87 5.17 -3.77
N GLU A 521 -46.75 5.93 -3.78
CA GLU A 521 -46.14 6.44 -2.57
C GLU A 521 -46.88 7.68 -2.04
N VAL A 522 -47.30 7.59 -0.78
CA VAL A 522 -48.00 8.67 -0.06
C VAL A 522 -47.35 8.85 1.32
N CYS A 523 -47.13 10.08 1.69
CA CYS A 523 -46.60 10.41 3.01
C CYS A 523 -47.58 10.05 4.12
N GLU A 524 -47.10 9.82 5.33
CA GLU A 524 -47.94 9.61 6.53
C GLU A 524 -48.94 10.73 6.76
N CYS A 525 -48.68 11.95 6.31
CA CYS A 525 -49.59 13.09 6.39
C CYS A 525 -50.66 13.11 5.28
N GLY A 526 -50.66 12.10 4.36
CA GLY A 526 -51.56 11.97 3.24
C GLY A 526 -51.20 12.75 1.98
N ALA A 527 -50.08 13.48 1.98
CA ALA A 527 -49.60 14.21 0.80
C ALA A 527 -48.71 13.33 -0.11
N SER A 528 -48.65 13.70 -1.39
CA SER A 528 -47.85 13.03 -2.42
C SER A 528 -47.05 14.01 -3.27
N ASP A 529 -46.71 15.17 -2.70
CA ASP A 529 -45.81 16.16 -3.34
C ASP A 529 -44.45 16.12 -2.67
N TRP A 530 -43.38 15.88 -3.45
CA TRP A 530 -42.10 15.50 -3.01
C TRP A 530 -41.00 16.50 -3.42
N GLU A 531 -39.95 16.60 -2.62
CA GLU A 531 -38.70 17.27 -2.91
C GLU A 531 -37.55 16.28 -2.73
N LYS A 532 -36.49 16.45 -3.50
CA LYS A 532 -35.29 15.58 -3.45
C LYS A 532 -34.26 16.11 -2.47
N ASP A 533 -33.54 15.20 -1.82
CA ASP A 533 -32.35 15.55 -1.07
C ASP A 533 -31.33 16.27 -1.99
N PRO A 534 -30.74 17.40 -1.57
CA PRO A 534 -29.80 18.15 -2.39
C PRO A 534 -28.37 17.59 -2.40
N ASP A 535 -28.03 16.70 -1.45
CA ASP A 535 -26.69 16.22 -1.18
C ASP A 535 -26.33 14.97 -1.99
N ILE A 536 -25.05 14.68 -2.08
CA ILE A 536 -24.53 13.43 -2.64
C ILE A 536 -23.96 12.55 -1.56
N MET A 537 -23.78 11.26 -1.85
CA MET A 537 -23.07 10.34 -0.95
C MET A 537 -21.57 10.63 -0.93
N ASP A 538 -20.95 10.32 0.18
CA ASP A 538 -19.50 10.27 0.34
C ASP A 538 -18.87 9.32 -0.69
N VAL A 539 -17.80 9.72 -1.34
CA VAL A 539 -17.05 8.90 -2.33
C VAL A 539 -16.54 7.58 -1.72
N TRP A 540 -16.29 7.54 -0.41
CA TRP A 540 -15.96 6.29 0.29
C TRP A 540 -17.13 5.29 0.34
N PHE A 541 -18.34 5.75 0.14
CA PHE A 541 -19.49 4.87 -0.04
C PHE A 541 -19.49 4.24 -1.45
N ASP A 542 -19.02 4.97 -2.47
CA ASP A 542 -18.83 4.46 -3.82
C ASP A 542 -17.81 3.31 -3.80
N SER A 543 -16.57 3.59 -3.41
CA SER A 543 -15.53 2.56 -3.31
C SER A 543 -15.87 1.45 -2.33
N GLY A 544 -16.54 1.77 -1.22
CA GLY A 544 -17.07 0.81 -0.26
C GLY A 544 -18.14 -0.13 -0.80
N SER A 545 -18.75 0.20 -1.93
CA SER A 545 -19.78 -0.61 -2.59
C SER A 545 -19.25 -1.56 -3.66
N THR A 546 -17.94 -1.51 -3.97
CA THR A 546 -17.32 -2.28 -5.07
C THR A 546 -17.49 -3.78 -4.92
N TRP A 547 -17.44 -4.32 -3.71
CA TRP A 547 -17.64 -5.74 -3.43
C TRP A 547 -18.99 -6.25 -3.97
N SER A 548 -20.02 -5.41 -3.92
CA SER A 548 -21.36 -5.75 -4.40
C SER A 548 -21.54 -5.41 -5.89
N ALA A 549 -21.18 -4.17 -6.27
CA ALA A 549 -21.37 -3.67 -7.62
C ALA A 549 -20.42 -4.32 -8.65
N VAL A 550 -19.34 -4.95 -8.19
CA VAL A 550 -18.34 -5.59 -9.08
C VAL A 550 -18.24 -7.08 -8.80
N CYS A 551 -17.80 -7.50 -7.59
CA CYS A 551 -17.53 -8.91 -7.33
C CYS A 551 -18.76 -9.81 -7.37
N ARG A 552 -19.97 -9.29 -7.05
CA ARG A 552 -21.23 -10.05 -7.13
C ARG A 552 -21.93 -9.96 -8.48
N GLU A 553 -21.72 -8.87 -9.22
CA GLU A 553 -22.41 -8.65 -10.49
C GLU A 553 -21.66 -9.27 -11.68
N ARG A 554 -20.33 -9.36 -11.60
CA ARG A 554 -19.49 -9.88 -12.70
C ARG A 554 -19.36 -11.40 -12.58
N PRO A 555 -19.75 -12.17 -13.62
CA PRO A 555 -19.76 -13.63 -13.56
C PRO A 555 -18.37 -14.27 -13.47
N GLU A 556 -17.33 -13.54 -13.88
CA GLU A 556 -15.94 -13.97 -13.81
C GLU A 556 -15.32 -13.78 -12.40
N LEU A 557 -15.98 -13.06 -11.49
CA LEU A 557 -15.50 -12.80 -10.13
C LEU A 557 -16.28 -13.61 -9.09
N ASN A 558 -15.80 -13.66 -7.88
CA ASN A 558 -16.43 -14.27 -6.70
C ASN A 558 -16.55 -13.27 -5.56
N TRP A 559 -17.53 -13.47 -4.71
CA TRP A 559 -17.70 -12.76 -3.45
C TRP A 559 -17.91 -13.77 -2.29
N PRO A 560 -17.26 -13.59 -1.13
CA PRO A 560 -16.19 -12.62 -0.84
C PRO A 560 -14.96 -12.82 -1.72
N ALA A 561 -14.23 -11.72 -2.02
CA ALA A 561 -12.99 -11.79 -2.76
C ALA A 561 -11.92 -12.57 -1.96
N ASP A 562 -11.01 -13.27 -2.63
CA ASP A 562 -9.97 -14.02 -1.93
C ASP A 562 -8.93 -13.08 -1.32
N LEU A 563 -8.65 -11.94 -1.97
CA LEU A 563 -7.65 -10.99 -1.51
C LEU A 563 -8.03 -9.54 -1.85
N TYR A 564 -7.91 -8.64 -0.86
CA TYR A 564 -7.77 -7.20 -1.05
C TYR A 564 -6.30 -6.82 -0.80
N MET A 565 -5.76 -5.91 -1.60
CA MET A 565 -4.36 -5.49 -1.46
C MET A 565 -4.20 -4.01 -1.76
N GLU A 566 -3.83 -3.21 -0.75
CA GLU A 566 -3.58 -1.77 -0.85
C GLU A 566 -2.56 -1.28 0.17
N GLY A 567 -2.30 0.04 0.18
CA GLY A 567 -1.46 0.69 1.17
C GLY A 567 -2.07 0.77 2.58
N ALA A 568 -1.24 1.05 3.56
CA ALA A 568 -1.62 1.13 4.98
C ALA A 568 -2.61 2.26 5.30
N ASP A 569 -2.72 3.28 4.44
CA ASP A 569 -3.75 4.33 4.52
C ASP A 569 -5.16 3.79 4.35
N GLN A 570 -5.34 2.68 3.62
CA GLN A 570 -6.65 2.12 3.30
C GLN A 570 -7.34 1.44 4.49
N PHE A 571 -6.68 1.28 5.63
CA PHE A 571 -7.35 0.93 6.88
C PHE A 571 -8.40 1.98 7.31
N ARG A 572 -8.18 3.24 6.96
CA ARG A 572 -9.13 4.35 7.14
C ARG A 572 -9.98 4.64 5.91
N GLY A 573 -9.67 4.02 4.78
CA GLY A 573 -10.33 4.19 3.49
C GLY A 573 -11.09 2.95 3.05
N TRP A 574 -10.68 2.40 1.91
CA TRP A 574 -11.38 1.34 1.20
C TRP A 574 -11.53 0.02 1.97
N PHE A 575 -10.52 -0.43 2.73
CA PHE A 575 -10.66 -1.63 3.55
C PHE A 575 -11.80 -1.49 4.55
N GLN A 576 -11.91 -0.34 5.19
CA GLN A 576 -12.93 -0.08 6.20
C GLN A 576 -14.31 0.18 5.57
N SER A 577 -14.42 1.03 4.56
CA SER A 577 -15.70 1.35 3.92
C SER A 577 -16.34 0.11 3.28
N SER A 578 -15.52 -0.75 2.62
CA SER A 578 -15.99 -2.03 2.09
C SER A 578 -16.45 -2.98 3.18
N LEU A 579 -15.70 -3.06 4.29
CA LEU A 579 -16.09 -3.89 5.46
C LEU A 579 -17.42 -3.44 6.02
N LEU A 580 -17.57 -2.15 6.29
CA LEU A 580 -18.76 -1.60 6.95
C LEU A 580 -20.02 -1.79 6.09
N THR A 581 -19.97 -1.52 4.79
CA THR A 581 -21.12 -1.70 3.89
C THR A 581 -21.47 -3.17 3.71
N SER A 582 -20.48 -4.07 3.64
CA SER A 582 -20.69 -5.51 3.52
C SER A 582 -21.28 -6.09 4.81
N VAL A 583 -20.71 -5.77 5.97
CA VAL A 583 -21.22 -6.25 7.26
C VAL A 583 -22.62 -5.70 7.52
N ALA A 584 -22.85 -4.41 7.30
CA ALA A 584 -24.16 -3.80 7.50
C ALA A 584 -25.26 -4.48 6.66
N THR A 585 -24.97 -4.91 5.44
CA THR A 585 -25.96 -5.52 4.54
C THR A 585 -25.97 -7.04 4.61
N GLN A 586 -24.80 -7.69 4.62
CA GLN A 586 -24.62 -9.14 4.46
C GLN A 586 -24.15 -9.86 5.73
N GLY A 587 -23.63 -9.14 6.75
CA GLY A 587 -23.13 -9.73 8.01
C GLY A 587 -21.74 -10.37 7.91
N VAL A 588 -21.03 -10.22 6.79
CA VAL A 588 -19.70 -10.82 6.54
C VAL A 588 -18.74 -9.81 5.92
N ALA A 589 -17.43 -10.05 6.08
CA ALA A 589 -16.41 -9.27 5.39
C ALA A 589 -16.47 -9.48 3.87
N PRO A 590 -16.14 -8.46 3.05
CA PRO A 590 -16.16 -8.56 1.59
C PRO A 590 -14.93 -9.29 1.03
N TYR A 591 -13.98 -9.64 1.87
CA TYR A 591 -12.69 -10.25 1.55
C TYR A 591 -12.34 -11.34 2.57
N LYS A 592 -11.63 -12.38 2.10
CA LYS A 592 -11.08 -13.46 2.95
C LYS A 592 -9.70 -13.14 3.50
N GLY A 593 -8.93 -12.33 2.77
CA GLY A 593 -7.61 -11.88 3.14
C GLY A 593 -7.34 -10.43 2.77
N VAL A 594 -6.48 -9.78 3.55
CA VAL A 594 -5.99 -8.44 3.29
C VAL A 594 -4.47 -8.45 3.31
N LEU A 595 -3.87 -7.99 2.21
CA LEU A 595 -2.43 -7.77 2.08
C LEU A 595 -2.17 -6.26 2.08
N CYS A 596 -1.31 -5.79 2.98
CA CYS A 596 -1.04 -4.38 3.14
C CYS A 596 0.42 -4.05 2.82
N HIS A 597 0.64 -2.96 2.06
CA HIS A 597 1.99 -2.44 1.80
C HIS A 597 2.20 -1.08 2.49
N GLY A 598 3.50 -0.74 2.72
CA GLY A 598 3.92 0.56 3.22
C GLY A 598 3.91 1.65 2.13
N TRP A 599 4.42 2.82 2.48
CA TRP A 599 4.55 3.96 1.59
C TRP A 599 5.83 3.89 0.75
N VAL A 600 5.84 4.58 -0.39
CA VAL A 600 7.07 4.82 -1.13
C VAL A 600 7.68 6.14 -0.68
N VAL A 601 8.94 6.06 -0.22
CA VAL A 601 9.70 7.18 0.31
C VAL A 601 10.98 7.38 -0.51
N ASP A 602 11.62 8.54 -0.37
CA ASP A 602 12.89 8.81 -1.03
C ASP A 602 14.05 7.99 -0.43
N GLU A 603 15.27 8.11 -0.98
CA GLU A 603 16.45 7.37 -0.50
C GLU A 603 16.78 7.66 0.98
N GLN A 604 16.34 8.80 1.52
CA GLN A 604 16.53 9.23 2.90
C GLN A 604 15.39 8.81 3.84
N GLY A 605 14.32 8.21 3.31
CA GLY A 605 13.14 7.79 4.07
C GLY A 605 12.12 8.90 4.30
N LYS A 606 12.15 9.98 3.52
CA LYS A 606 11.15 11.06 3.58
C LYS A 606 10.07 10.84 2.52
N GLN A 607 8.87 11.29 2.81
CA GLN A 607 7.77 11.30 1.84
C GLN A 607 8.17 12.08 0.58
N MET A 608 7.77 11.56 -0.58
CA MET A 608 8.03 12.20 -1.86
C MET A 608 6.97 13.25 -2.16
N HIS A 609 7.42 14.48 -2.39
CA HIS A 609 6.55 15.58 -2.81
C HIS A 609 7.10 16.23 -4.09
N LYS A 610 6.21 16.53 -5.06
CA LYS A 610 6.59 17.24 -6.30
C LYS A 610 7.22 18.60 -6.00
N SER A 611 6.71 19.30 -4.99
CA SER A 611 7.22 20.60 -4.55
C SER A 611 8.63 20.53 -3.94
N ALA A 612 8.99 19.39 -3.33
CA ALA A 612 10.31 19.19 -2.73
C ALA A 612 11.36 18.69 -3.75
N GLY A 613 10.94 18.28 -4.95
CA GLY A 613 11.83 17.77 -6.00
C GLY A 613 12.59 16.48 -5.64
N ASN A 614 12.13 15.77 -4.58
CA ASN A 614 12.72 14.52 -4.10
C ASN A 614 12.04 13.26 -4.68
N GLY A 615 11.03 13.45 -5.53
CA GLY A 615 10.28 12.35 -6.14
C GLY A 615 10.97 11.79 -7.39
N VAL A 616 10.74 10.50 -7.64
CA VAL A 616 11.10 9.80 -8.88
C VAL A 616 9.79 9.38 -9.56
N GLU A 617 9.68 9.71 -10.85
CA GLU A 617 8.49 9.33 -11.63
C GLU A 617 8.69 7.96 -12.29
N PRO A 618 7.67 7.06 -12.30
CA PRO A 618 7.79 5.76 -12.97
C PRO A 618 8.21 5.87 -14.43
N SER A 619 7.71 6.87 -15.15
CA SER A 619 8.01 7.12 -16.55
C SER A 619 9.51 7.41 -16.82
N GLU A 620 10.18 8.07 -15.88
CA GLU A 620 11.63 8.33 -15.99
C GLU A 620 12.44 7.03 -15.89
N ILE A 621 12.10 6.20 -14.89
CA ILE A 621 12.80 4.94 -14.68
C ILE A 621 12.55 3.96 -15.83
N ILE A 622 11.31 3.88 -16.31
CA ILE A 622 10.96 3.05 -17.45
C ILE A 622 11.69 3.50 -18.72
N ARG A 623 11.81 4.79 -18.96
CA ARG A 623 12.55 5.36 -20.08
C ARG A 623 14.04 5.00 -20.03
N ASP A 624 14.64 5.07 -18.84
CA ASP A 624 16.08 4.93 -18.67
C ASP A 624 16.50 3.45 -18.50
N TYR A 625 15.68 2.62 -17.86
CA TYR A 625 16.03 1.24 -17.50
C TYR A 625 15.05 0.18 -18.02
N GLY A 626 13.77 0.51 -18.24
CA GLY A 626 12.70 -0.42 -18.60
C GLY A 626 11.79 -0.78 -17.43
N ALA A 627 10.64 -1.36 -17.74
CA ALA A 627 9.62 -1.73 -16.75
C ALA A 627 10.07 -2.92 -15.88
N ASP A 628 10.78 -3.91 -16.46
CA ASP A 628 11.30 -5.06 -15.68
C ASP A 628 12.22 -4.61 -14.53
N ILE A 629 12.91 -3.47 -14.64
CA ILE A 629 13.72 -2.93 -13.53
C ILE A 629 12.84 -2.33 -12.43
N VAL A 630 11.72 -1.69 -12.77
CA VAL A 630 10.73 -1.24 -11.77
C VAL A 630 10.09 -2.45 -11.08
N ARG A 631 9.75 -3.50 -11.83
CA ARG A 631 9.21 -4.75 -11.30
C ARG A 631 10.21 -5.46 -10.37
N LEU A 632 11.48 -5.44 -10.74
CA LEU A 632 12.56 -5.99 -9.91
C LEU A 632 12.74 -5.18 -8.61
N TRP A 633 12.59 -3.84 -8.66
CA TRP A 633 12.60 -3.01 -7.46
C TRP A 633 11.49 -3.40 -6.49
N VAL A 634 10.28 -3.59 -7.00
CA VAL A 634 9.14 -4.06 -6.19
C VAL A 634 9.45 -5.42 -5.55
N ALA A 635 9.88 -6.39 -6.36
CA ALA A 635 10.15 -7.74 -5.88
C ALA A 635 11.35 -7.83 -4.92
N SER A 636 12.36 -6.93 -5.06
CA SER A 636 13.55 -6.93 -4.19
C SER A 636 13.34 -6.25 -2.85
N SER A 637 12.22 -5.56 -2.67
CA SER A 637 11.91 -4.78 -1.48
C SER A 637 11.02 -5.56 -0.52
N ASP A 638 11.20 -5.35 0.79
CA ASP A 638 10.17 -5.69 1.77
C ASP A 638 9.10 -4.59 1.71
N TYR A 639 8.03 -4.88 0.97
CA TYR A 639 6.94 -3.93 0.76
C TYR A 639 5.97 -3.82 1.95
N THR A 640 6.11 -4.68 2.97
CA THR A 640 5.27 -4.61 4.19
C THR A 640 5.60 -3.42 5.07
N VAL A 641 6.72 -2.77 4.81
CA VAL A 641 7.20 -1.53 5.41
C VAL A 641 7.41 -0.46 4.32
N ASP A 642 7.81 0.74 4.72
CA ASP A 642 8.08 1.81 3.77
C ASP A 642 9.22 1.49 2.80
N VAL A 643 8.95 1.61 1.52
CA VAL A 643 9.85 1.22 0.42
C VAL A 643 10.59 2.44 -0.11
N ARG A 644 11.91 2.37 -0.10
CA ARG A 644 12.74 3.44 -0.65
C ARG A 644 12.84 3.36 -2.17
N ALA A 645 12.72 4.51 -2.84
CA ALA A 645 12.95 4.63 -4.27
C ALA A 645 13.90 5.78 -4.58
N GLY A 646 14.83 5.56 -5.51
CA GLY A 646 15.79 6.57 -5.94
C GLY A 646 16.72 6.06 -7.04
N LYS A 647 17.38 6.97 -7.74
CA LYS A 647 18.19 6.65 -8.94
C LYS A 647 19.32 5.68 -8.66
N ASN A 648 19.95 5.74 -7.48
CA ASN A 648 21.03 4.82 -7.10
C ASN A 648 20.52 3.40 -6.92
N ILE A 649 19.35 3.24 -6.33
CA ILE A 649 18.70 1.93 -6.13
C ILE A 649 18.43 1.27 -7.48
N PHE A 650 17.83 1.97 -8.44
CA PHE A 650 17.57 1.44 -9.77
C PHE A 650 18.83 1.11 -10.55
N LYS A 651 19.90 1.88 -10.36
CA LYS A 651 21.21 1.55 -10.95
C LYS A 651 21.78 0.25 -10.40
N GLN A 652 21.72 0.02 -9.09
CA GLN A 652 22.18 -1.23 -8.47
C GLN A 652 21.34 -2.43 -8.93
N LEU A 653 20.03 -2.26 -9.03
CA LEU A 653 19.12 -3.30 -9.52
C LEU A 653 19.36 -3.64 -11.00
N SER A 654 19.71 -2.66 -11.82
CA SER A 654 20.11 -2.89 -13.21
C SER A 654 21.35 -3.77 -13.30
N GLU A 655 22.31 -3.66 -12.37
CA GLU A 655 23.47 -4.56 -12.29
C GLU A 655 23.08 -5.97 -11.85
N ALA A 656 22.19 -6.11 -10.87
CA ALA A 656 21.65 -7.40 -10.45
C ALA A 656 20.88 -8.09 -11.58
N TYR A 657 20.00 -7.35 -12.25
CA TYR A 657 19.29 -7.81 -13.44
C TYR A 657 20.25 -8.32 -14.53
N ARG A 658 21.34 -7.59 -14.81
CA ARG A 658 22.34 -7.98 -15.82
C ARG A 658 22.97 -9.33 -15.51
N LYS A 659 23.23 -9.64 -14.24
CA LYS A 659 23.78 -10.95 -13.84
C LYS A 659 22.78 -12.06 -14.11
N MET A 660 21.52 -11.91 -13.74
CA MET A 660 20.47 -12.91 -14.03
C MET A 660 20.29 -13.12 -15.53
N ARG A 661 20.25 -12.05 -16.32
CA ARG A 661 20.16 -12.11 -17.78
C ARG A 661 21.37 -12.81 -18.41
N ASN A 662 22.58 -12.57 -17.90
CA ASN A 662 23.79 -13.22 -18.40
C ASN A 662 23.79 -14.73 -18.12
N THR A 663 23.26 -15.17 -16.97
CA THR A 663 23.06 -16.60 -16.67
C THR A 663 22.14 -17.26 -17.71
N ALA A 664 20.98 -16.66 -17.98
CA ALA A 664 20.07 -17.16 -19.01
C ALA A 664 20.71 -17.15 -20.41
N ARG A 665 21.46 -16.09 -20.75
CA ARG A 665 22.16 -16.00 -22.04
C ARG A 665 23.21 -17.08 -22.21
N PHE A 666 23.96 -17.43 -21.16
CA PHE A 666 24.92 -18.51 -21.21
C PHE A 666 24.22 -19.87 -21.49
N MET A 667 23.12 -20.13 -20.79
CA MET A 667 22.33 -21.34 -21.00
C MET A 667 21.79 -21.43 -22.45
N LEU A 668 21.12 -20.37 -22.93
CA LEU A 668 20.59 -20.28 -24.30
C LEU A 668 21.71 -20.45 -25.34
N GLY A 669 22.87 -19.87 -25.10
CA GLY A 669 23.98 -19.95 -26.06
C GLY A 669 24.60 -21.34 -26.19
N ASN A 670 24.46 -22.17 -25.17
CA ASN A 670 25.01 -23.52 -25.13
C ASN A 670 23.99 -24.61 -25.49
N ILE A 671 22.71 -24.28 -25.64
CA ILE A 671 21.66 -25.19 -26.11
C ILE A 671 21.13 -24.82 -27.49
N GLY A 672 21.81 -23.95 -28.23
CA GLY A 672 21.36 -23.48 -29.54
C GLY A 672 21.27 -24.60 -30.63
N ASP A 673 22.04 -25.68 -30.52
CA ASP A 673 22.01 -26.87 -31.37
C ASP A 673 21.34 -28.09 -30.70
N PHE A 674 20.72 -27.88 -29.52
CA PHE A 674 20.07 -28.95 -28.74
C PHE A 674 18.60 -29.11 -29.16
N ASN A 675 18.24 -30.31 -29.59
CA ASN A 675 16.87 -30.68 -29.85
C ASN A 675 16.30 -31.48 -28.66
N PRO A 676 15.45 -30.91 -27.83
CA PRO A 676 14.97 -31.61 -26.62
C PRO A 676 14.17 -32.88 -26.91
N ALA A 677 13.65 -33.06 -28.13
CA ALA A 677 12.93 -34.29 -28.52
C ALA A 677 13.86 -35.49 -28.79
N THR A 678 15.11 -35.24 -29.16
CA THR A 678 16.06 -36.31 -29.58
C THR A 678 17.32 -36.37 -28.75
N ASP A 679 17.75 -35.28 -28.16
CA ASP A 679 19.07 -35.13 -27.54
C ASP A 679 19.03 -35.14 -25.98
N MET A 680 17.84 -35.27 -25.39
CA MET A 680 17.69 -35.43 -23.93
C MET A 680 18.34 -36.72 -23.46
N VAL A 681 19.13 -36.63 -22.41
CA VAL A 681 19.77 -37.79 -21.75
C VAL A 681 18.99 -38.13 -20.49
N ASP A 682 18.76 -39.42 -20.23
CA ASP A 682 18.07 -39.90 -19.04
C ASP A 682 18.85 -39.53 -17.77
N GLU A 683 18.11 -39.26 -16.68
CA GLU A 683 18.66 -38.68 -15.44
C GLU A 683 19.73 -39.59 -14.78
N ASP A 684 19.59 -40.91 -14.90
CA ASP A 684 20.54 -41.90 -14.38
C ASP A 684 21.86 -41.97 -15.18
N GLN A 685 21.86 -41.43 -16.39
CA GLN A 685 23.05 -41.35 -17.26
C GLN A 685 23.75 -39.98 -17.17
N LEU A 686 23.15 -39.01 -16.45
CA LEU A 686 23.78 -37.73 -16.25
C LEU A 686 24.97 -37.79 -15.31
N PHE A 687 25.94 -36.92 -15.53
CA PHE A 687 27.06 -36.75 -14.59
C PHE A 687 26.53 -36.27 -13.23
N GLU A 688 27.24 -36.62 -12.16
CA GLU A 688 26.80 -36.30 -10.81
C GLU A 688 26.66 -34.78 -10.57
N ILE A 689 27.56 -33.99 -11.16
CA ILE A 689 27.44 -32.51 -11.10
C ILE A 689 26.18 -31.99 -11.83
N ASP A 690 25.72 -32.63 -12.91
CA ASP A 690 24.49 -32.26 -13.60
C ASP A 690 23.28 -32.56 -12.72
N ARG A 691 23.28 -33.70 -12.01
CA ARG A 691 22.27 -34.05 -11.03
C ARG A 691 22.26 -33.07 -9.84
N TRP A 692 23.45 -32.63 -9.40
CA TRP A 692 23.56 -31.57 -8.38
C TRP A 692 22.92 -30.26 -8.86
N ALA A 693 23.19 -29.85 -10.09
CA ALA A 693 22.62 -28.62 -10.65
C ALA A 693 21.08 -28.68 -10.77
N LEU A 694 20.55 -29.84 -11.18
CA LEU A 694 19.10 -30.08 -11.21
C LEU A 694 18.49 -30.07 -9.82
N LYS A 695 19.17 -30.65 -8.82
CA LYS A 695 18.73 -30.64 -7.41
C LYS A 695 18.77 -29.22 -6.83
N SER A 696 19.78 -28.42 -7.16
CA SER A 696 19.85 -27.00 -6.79
C SER A 696 18.69 -26.21 -7.41
N CYS A 697 18.33 -26.48 -8.67
CA CYS A 697 17.17 -25.89 -9.33
C CYS A 697 15.84 -26.34 -8.68
N ASN A 698 15.73 -27.60 -8.26
CA ASN A 698 14.58 -28.10 -7.52
C ASN A 698 14.42 -27.39 -6.17
N SER A 699 15.52 -27.17 -5.46
CA SER A 699 15.55 -26.38 -4.20
C SER A 699 15.15 -24.92 -4.43
N LEU A 700 15.60 -24.30 -5.53
CA LEU A 700 15.15 -22.98 -5.97
C LEU A 700 13.63 -22.98 -6.17
N THR A 701 13.10 -23.98 -6.89
CA THR A 701 11.66 -24.13 -7.17
C THR A 701 10.86 -24.16 -5.87
N ALA A 702 11.27 -25.01 -4.91
CA ALA A 702 10.61 -25.10 -3.60
C ALA A 702 10.60 -23.75 -2.87
N ASN A 703 11.75 -23.07 -2.82
CA ASN A 703 11.90 -21.80 -2.12
C ASN A 703 11.09 -20.66 -2.76
N VAL A 704 11.10 -20.57 -4.09
CA VAL A 704 10.38 -19.52 -4.82
C VAL A 704 8.88 -19.74 -4.75
N ARG A 705 8.42 -21.00 -4.89
CA ARG A 705 7.00 -21.35 -4.74
C ARG A 705 6.48 -21.00 -3.33
N ALA A 706 7.21 -21.41 -2.30
CA ALA A 706 6.85 -21.07 -0.91
C ALA A 706 6.87 -19.55 -0.65
N ALA A 707 7.77 -18.81 -1.30
CA ALA A 707 7.81 -17.37 -1.20
C ALA A 707 6.59 -16.71 -1.88
N TYR A 708 6.20 -17.16 -3.06
CA TYR A 708 4.99 -16.69 -3.75
C TYR A 708 3.71 -16.98 -2.97
N ASP A 709 3.56 -18.19 -2.42
CA ASP A 709 2.40 -18.58 -1.62
C ASP A 709 2.22 -17.73 -0.35
N ASN A 710 3.34 -17.22 0.18
CA ASN A 710 3.35 -16.32 1.34
C ASN A 710 3.43 -14.83 0.96
N TYR A 711 3.37 -14.50 -0.33
CA TYR A 711 3.52 -13.13 -0.84
C TYR A 711 4.86 -12.48 -0.45
N ASP A 712 5.92 -13.27 -0.20
CA ASP A 712 7.27 -12.81 0.15
C ASP A 712 8.15 -12.73 -1.11
N PHE A 713 7.92 -11.70 -1.92
CA PHE A 713 8.62 -11.54 -3.20
C PHE A 713 10.10 -11.22 -3.02
N SER A 714 10.48 -10.61 -1.90
CA SER A 714 11.89 -10.34 -1.58
C SER A 714 12.68 -11.64 -1.40
N ARG A 715 12.09 -12.62 -0.73
CA ARG A 715 12.67 -13.96 -0.61
C ARG A 715 12.78 -14.65 -1.99
N ALA A 716 11.75 -14.54 -2.82
CA ALA A 716 11.79 -15.10 -4.18
C ALA A 716 12.92 -14.47 -5.02
N TYR A 717 13.04 -13.13 -5.01
CA TYR A 717 14.12 -12.41 -5.68
C TYR A 717 15.50 -12.86 -5.21
N HIS A 718 15.72 -12.91 -3.90
CA HIS A 718 17.04 -13.31 -3.36
C HIS A 718 17.38 -14.75 -3.69
N ALA A 719 16.42 -15.68 -3.65
CA ALA A 719 16.63 -17.06 -4.06
C ALA A 719 17.04 -17.15 -5.55
N ILE A 720 16.31 -16.46 -6.44
CA ILE A 720 16.60 -16.42 -7.88
C ILE A 720 17.98 -15.79 -8.15
N TYR A 721 18.28 -14.65 -7.51
CA TYR A 721 19.56 -13.96 -7.69
C TYR A 721 20.74 -14.80 -7.22
N ASN A 722 20.64 -15.39 -6.03
CA ASN A 722 21.71 -16.23 -5.48
C ASN A 722 21.95 -17.48 -6.33
N PHE A 723 20.89 -18.15 -6.78
CA PHE A 723 21.00 -19.26 -7.71
C PHE A 723 21.76 -18.87 -8.98
N CYS A 724 21.40 -17.74 -9.60
CA CYS A 724 22.09 -17.26 -10.80
C CYS A 724 23.57 -16.99 -10.56
N VAL A 725 23.92 -16.35 -9.43
CA VAL A 725 25.28 -15.87 -9.17
C VAL A 725 26.15 -16.96 -8.54
N ILE A 726 25.64 -17.62 -7.52
CA ILE A 726 26.42 -18.57 -6.70
C ILE A 726 26.42 -19.94 -7.38
N ASP A 727 25.25 -20.54 -7.54
CA ASP A 727 25.14 -21.93 -7.98
C ASP A 727 25.47 -22.08 -9.46
N MET A 728 24.93 -21.19 -10.28
CA MET A 728 25.10 -21.30 -11.74
C MET A 728 26.39 -20.64 -12.21
N SER A 729 26.53 -19.30 -12.06
CA SER A 729 27.65 -18.58 -12.70
C SER A 729 29.01 -18.87 -12.06
N ASN A 730 29.08 -18.92 -10.73
CA ASN A 730 30.34 -19.10 -10.01
C ASN A 730 30.74 -20.57 -9.84
N PHE A 731 29.82 -21.49 -10.11
CA PHE A 731 30.09 -22.91 -9.95
C PHE A 731 29.73 -23.73 -11.19
N TYR A 732 28.46 -24.16 -11.34
CA TYR A 732 28.09 -25.15 -12.34
C TYR A 732 28.49 -24.76 -13.75
N MET A 733 28.09 -23.60 -14.21
CA MET A 733 28.37 -23.12 -15.56
C MET A 733 29.87 -22.92 -15.84
N ASP A 734 30.66 -22.62 -14.80
CA ASP A 734 32.10 -22.46 -14.92
C ASP A 734 32.79 -23.81 -15.10
N VAL A 735 32.40 -24.81 -14.30
CA VAL A 735 32.95 -26.19 -14.35
C VAL A 735 32.64 -26.88 -15.69
N ILE A 736 31.40 -26.77 -16.16
CA ILE A 736 30.98 -27.51 -17.37
C ILE A 736 31.45 -26.92 -18.70
N LYS A 737 32.15 -25.79 -18.71
CA LYS A 737 32.64 -25.15 -19.98
C LYS A 737 33.47 -26.08 -20.85
N ASP A 738 34.39 -26.83 -20.24
CA ASP A 738 35.23 -27.76 -20.96
C ASP A 738 34.39 -28.87 -21.62
N ARG A 739 33.40 -29.41 -20.90
CA ARG A 739 32.47 -30.40 -21.44
C ARG A 739 31.62 -29.85 -22.58
N LEU A 740 31.12 -28.65 -22.46
CA LEU A 740 30.31 -28.00 -23.49
C LEU A 740 31.10 -27.74 -24.78
N TYR A 741 32.37 -27.40 -24.66
CA TYR A 741 33.17 -26.92 -25.76
C TYR A 741 34.11 -27.98 -26.37
N CYS A 742 34.65 -28.88 -25.55
CA CYS A 742 35.76 -29.77 -25.95
C CYS A 742 35.50 -31.26 -25.71
N ALA A 743 34.43 -31.68 -25.02
CA ALA A 743 34.17 -33.09 -24.75
C ALA A 743 33.51 -33.82 -25.93
N ASP A 744 33.31 -35.13 -25.78
CA ASP A 744 32.52 -35.94 -26.69
C ASP A 744 31.03 -35.59 -26.65
N GLU A 745 30.28 -36.12 -27.60
CA GLU A 745 28.86 -35.78 -27.77
C GLU A 745 28.03 -36.17 -26.56
N HIS A 746 28.25 -37.33 -25.94
CA HIS A 746 27.49 -37.78 -24.77
C HIS A 746 27.70 -36.86 -23.59
N ALA A 747 28.93 -36.56 -23.19
CA ALA A 747 29.25 -35.66 -22.08
C ALA A 747 28.68 -34.24 -22.30
N ARG A 748 28.71 -33.78 -23.57
CA ARG A 748 28.14 -32.51 -23.97
C ARG A 748 26.60 -32.50 -23.83
N ARG A 749 25.89 -33.55 -24.32
CA ARG A 749 24.45 -33.70 -24.25
C ARG A 749 23.97 -33.82 -22.81
N CYS A 750 24.70 -34.45 -21.91
CA CYS A 750 24.41 -34.46 -20.47
C CYS A 750 24.34 -33.04 -19.91
N ALA A 751 25.38 -32.21 -20.18
CA ALA A 751 25.40 -30.82 -19.71
C ALA A 751 24.28 -29.98 -20.36
N GLN A 752 24.01 -30.17 -21.65
CA GLN A 752 22.93 -29.47 -22.36
C GLN A 752 21.54 -29.85 -21.81
N THR A 753 21.31 -31.11 -21.49
CA THR A 753 20.08 -31.60 -20.86
C THR A 753 19.82 -30.91 -19.54
N ALA A 754 20.82 -30.83 -18.66
CA ALA A 754 20.70 -30.13 -17.40
C ALA A 754 20.45 -28.63 -17.62
N LEU A 755 21.21 -27.95 -18.47
CA LEU A 755 21.01 -26.54 -18.80
C LEU A 755 19.61 -26.26 -19.38
N TYR A 756 19.10 -27.13 -20.26
CA TYR A 756 17.77 -27.00 -20.85
C TYR A 756 16.67 -27.09 -19.76
N ARG A 757 16.69 -28.13 -18.93
CA ARG A 757 15.70 -28.32 -17.85
C ARG A 757 15.74 -27.17 -16.87
N ILE A 758 16.93 -26.74 -16.42
CA ILE A 758 17.11 -25.60 -15.52
C ILE A 758 16.57 -24.31 -16.16
N LEU A 759 16.86 -24.06 -17.43
CA LEU A 759 16.43 -22.84 -18.10
C LEU A 759 14.90 -22.76 -18.25
N VAL A 760 14.24 -23.89 -18.53
CA VAL A 760 12.78 -23.97 -18.61
C VAL A 760 12.15 -23.61 -17.25
N ASP A 761 12.59 -24.28 -16.18
CA ASP A 761 12.04 -24.05 -14.84
C ASP A 761 12.37 -22.65 -14.33
N PHE A 762 13.61 -22.21 -14.49
CA PHE A 762 14.04 -20.86 -14.13
C PHE A 762 13.19 -19.79 -14.81
N THR A 763 12.93 -19.94 -16.12
CA THR A 763 12.16 -18.95 -16.88
C THR A 763 10.72 -18.85 -16.37
N LYS A 764 10.10 -19.96 -16.03
CA LYS A 764 8.76 -20.01 -15.42
C LYS A 764 8.74 -19.35 -14.02
N LEU A 765 9.75 -19.63 -13.20
CA LEU A 765 9.84 -19.06 -11.84
C LEU A 765 10.02 -17.55 -11.83
N VAL A 766 10.74 -16.97 -12.81
CA VAL A 766 10.95 -15.52 -12.88
C VAL A 766 9.84 -14.78 -13.61
N ALA A 767 8.96 -15.47 -14.34
CA ALA A 767 7.93 -14.87 -15.19
C ALA A 767 6.96 -13.92 -14.44
N PRO A 768 6.54 -14.17 -13.21
CA PRO A 768 5.71 -13.22 -12.48
C PRO A 768 6.41 -11.89 -12.18
N ILE A 769 7.73 -11.91 -11.93
CA ILE A 769 8.52 -10.72 -11.58
C ILE A 769 9.03 -10.02 -12.84
N LEU A 770 9.76 -10.72 -13.70
CA LEU A 770 10.43 -10.19 -14.90
C LEU A 770 9.67 -10.64 -16.16
N CYS A 771 8.43 -10.20 -16.30
CA CYS A 771 7.51 -10.72 -17.30
C CYS A 771 7.98 -10.53 -18.76
N PHE A 772 8.62 -9.40 -19.06
CA PHE A 772 9.17 -9.14 -20.38
C PHE A 772 10.42 -9.98 -20.67
N THR A 773 11.34 -10.01 -19.72
CA THR A 773 12.59 -10.79 -19.85
C THR A 773 12.29 -12.28 -19.91
N ALA A 774 11.38 -12.79 -19.09
CA ALA A 774 10.99 -14.19 -19.12
C ALA A 774 10.37 -14.59 -20.46
N GLN A 775 9.49 -13.76 -21.02
CA GLN A 775 8.93 -14.01 -22.35
C GLN A 775 10.01 -13.93 -23.44
N GLU A 776 10.97 -12.99 -23.36
CA GLU A 776 12.10 -12.94 -24.30
C GLU A 776 12.94 -14.23 -24.23
N ILE A 777 13.31 -14.70 -23.03
CA ILE A 777 14.04 -15.95 -22.85
C ILE A 777 13.23 -17.12 -23.40
N TRP A 778 11.94 -17.18 -23.04
CA TRP A 778 11.03 -18.23 -23.47
C TRP A 778 10.92 -18.37 -24.99
N SER A 779 10.96 -17.27 -25.72
CA SER A 779 10.89 -17.26 -27.18
C SER A 779 12.11 -17.90 -27.85
N TYR A 780 13.25 -18.02 -27.15
CA TYR A 780 14.49 -18.63 -27.67
C TYR A 780 14.74 -20.05 -27.15
N ILE A 781 13.96 -20.55 -26.20
CA ILE A 781 14.05 -21.92 -25.71
C ILE A 781 13.51 -22.88 -26.78
N PRO A 782 14.26 -23.92 -27.18
CA PRO A 782 13.74 -24.98 -28.07
C PRO A 782 12.49 -25.63 -27.44
N LYS A 783 11.38 -25.70 -28.22
CA LYS A 783 10.11 -26.17 -27.70
C LYS A 783 9.96 -27.69 -27.83
N LEU A 784 9.47 -28.30 -26.73
CA LEU A 784 8.90 -29.66 -26.80
C LEU A 784 7.42 -29.56 -27.22
N GLU A 785 6.91 -30.65 -27.76
CA GLU A 785 5.48 -30.78 -28.07
C GLU A 785 4.64 -30.55 -26.80
N GLY A 786 3.62 -29.71 -26.90
CA GLY A 786 2.75 -29.31 -25.78
C GLY A 786 3.21 -28.06 -25.00
N MET A 787 4.42 -27.57 -25.21
CA MET A 787 4.83 -26.28 -24.62
C MET A 787 4.12 -25.12 -25.29
N GLN A 788 3.66 -24.17 -24.46
CA GLN A 788 2.91 -23.01 -24.90
C GLN A 788 3.78 -21.94 -25.56
N GLU A 789 3.18 -21.06 -26.34
CA GLU A 789 3.86 -19.95 -27.02
C GLU A 789 4.31 -18.87 -26.02
N TYR A 790 3.44 -18.57 -25.06
CA TYR A 790 3.71 -17.58 -24.01
C TYR A 790 3.99 -18.26 -22.68
N VAL A 791 5.03 -17.79 -21.98
CA VAL A 791 5.44 -18.37 -20.69
C VAL A 791 4.37 -18.25 -19.62
N CYS A 792 3.54 -17.20 -19.66
CA CYS A 792 2.43 -17.00 -18.70
C CYS A 792 1.29 -18.02 -18.88
N TRP A 793 1.25 -18.77 -19.97
CA TRP A 793 0.28 -19.87 -20.19
C TRP A 793 0.79 -21.22 -19.64
N GLU A 794 2.06 -21.28 -19.26
CA GLU A 794 2.68 -22.46 -18.70
C GLU A 794 2.33 -22.63 -17.20
N ARG A 795 2.42 -23.87 -16.72
CA ARG A 795 2.33 -24.15 -15.30
C ARG A 795 3.66 -23.92 -14.61
N MET A 796 3.61 -23.37 -13.40
CA MET A 796 4.79 -23.28 -12.53
C MET A 796 5.39 -24.66 -12.32
N PRO A 797 6.73 -24.77 -12.28
CA PRO A 797 7.37 -26.04 -11.96
C PRO A 797 7.00 -26.48 -10.53
N GLU A 798 6.89 -27.78 -10.35
CA GLU A 798 6.66 -28.36 -9.03
C GLU A 798 7.99 -28.84 -8.44
N ALA A 799 8.20 -28.54 -7.17
CA ALA A 799 9.33 -29.05 -6.45
C ALA A 799 9.15 -30.56 -6.19
N LYS A 800 10.11 -31.34 -6.61
CA LYS A 800 10.12 -32.77 -6.34
C LYS A 800 10.61 -33.02 -4.92
N SER A 801 10.02 -33.95 -4.22
CA SER A 801 10.56 -34.50 -2.97
C SER A 801 11.87 -35.27 -3.27
N ASP A 802 12.98 -34.70 -2.90
CA ASP A 802 14.31 -35.26 -3.11
C ASP A 802 15.17 -35.02 -1.86
N GLU A 803 14.96 -35.88 -0.86
CA GLU A 803 15.69 -35.86 0.40
C GLU A 803 16.85 -36.86 0.36
N ASP A 804 17.95 -36.50 -0.32
CA ASP A 804 19.22 -37.23 -0.23
C ASP A 804 20.24 -36.41 0.56
N ALA A 805 20.15 -36.53 1.89
CA ALA A 805 21.06 -35.82 2.81
C ALA A 805 22.52 -36.22 2.63
N ALA A 806 22.79 -37.44 2.19
CA ALA A 806 24.15 -37.91 1.93
C ALA A 806 24.75 -37.25 0.69
N PHE A 807 23.94 -37.12 -0.37
CA PHE A 807 24.32 -36.38 -1.56
C PHE A 807 24.57 -34.90 -1.26
N ASP A 808 23.69 -34.27 -0.49
CA ASP A 808 23.83 -32.87 -0.13
C ASP A 808 25.09 -32.61 0.72
N ALA A 809 25.36 -33.46 1.70
CA ALA A 809 26.56 -33.37 2.52
C ALA A 809 27.85 -33.60 1.70
N LYS A 810 27.82 -34.55 0.75
CA LYS A 810 28.93 -34.77 -0.19
C LYS A 810 29.24 -33.52 -1.00
N TRP A 811 28.22 -32.93 -1.63
CA TRP A 811 28.42 -31.75 -2.50
C TRP A 811 28.78 -30.49 -1.71
N ALA A 812 28.23 -30.30 -0.51
CA ALA A 812 28.66 -29.24 0.39
C ALA A 812 30.17 -29.32 0.71
N LYS A 813 30.68 -30.56 0.98
CA LYS A 813 32.10 -30.79 1.24
C LYS A 813 32.97 -30.54 0.00
N ILE A 814 32.54 -30.99 -1.20
CA ILE A 814 33.22 -30.71 -2.49
C ILE A 814 33.31 -29.21 -2.73
N ILE A 815 32.24 -28.48 -2.56
CA ILE A 815 32.18 -27.01 -2.78
C ILE A 815 33.12 -26.29 -1.80
N ALA A 816 33.15 -26.69 -0.53
CA ALA A 816 34.07 -26.13 0.47
C ALA A 816 35.55 -26.37 0.08
N VAL A 817 35.92 -27.57 -0.34
CA VAL A 817 37.29 -27.90 -0.86
C VAL A 817 37.62 -27.00 -2.05
N ARG A 818 36.68 -26.87 -3.01
CA ARG A 818 36.85 -26.03 -4.20
C ARG A 818 37.08 -24.55 -3.85
N ASP A 819 36.34 -24.01 -2.85
CA ASP A 819 36.51 -22.64 -2.44
C ASP A 819 37.87 -22.37 -1.82
N ASP A 820 38.44 -23.31 -1.06
CA ASP A 820 39.81 -23.24 -0.58
C ASP A 820 40.83 -23.30 -1.71
N VAL A 821 40.63 -24.20 -2.67
CA VAL A 821 41.49 -24.29 -3.89
C VAL A 821 41.44 -23.01 -4.70
N LYS A 822 40.26 -22.39 -4.90
CA LYS A 822 40.13 -21.11 -5.60
C LYS A 822 40.97 -20.01 -4.94
N LYS A 823 40.95 -19.90 -3.59
CA LYS A 823 41.80 -18.94 -2.86
C LYS A 823 43.29 -19.19 -3.08
N ALA A 824 43.69 -20.47 -3.04
CA ALA A 824 45.10 -20.83 -3.32
C ALA A 824 45.51 -20.52 -4.78
N LEU A 825 44.62 -20.71 -5.76
CA LEU A 825 44.85 -20.34 -7.15
C LEU A 825 44.93 -18.81 -7.34
N GLU A 826 44.14 -18.05 -6.59
CA GLU A 826 44.20 -16.58 -6.60
C GLU A 826 45.56 -16.09 -6.06
N GLN A 827 46.04 -16.68 -4.97
CA GLN A 827 47.36 -16.38 -4.45
C GLN A 827 48.48 -16.74 -5.44
N ALA A 828 48.43 -17.94 -6.02
CA ALA A 828 49.40 -18.38 -7.02
C ALA A 828 49.42 -17.49 -8.28
N ARG A 829 48.28 -16.91 -8.68
CA ARG A 829 48.21 -15.88 -9.73
C ARG A 829 48.85 -14.56 -9.30
N ALA A 830 48.59 -14.11 -8.07
CA ALA A 830 49.23 -12.91 -7.51
C ALA A 830 50.74 -13.04 -7.45
N ASP A 831 51.25 -14.25 -7.07
CA ASP A 831 52.66 -14.60 -6.98
C ASP A 831 53.29 -14.91 -8.37
N LYS A 832 52.47 -14.87 -9.44
CA LYS A 832 52.88 -15.18 -10.82
C LYS A 832 53.44 -16.62 -11.01
N THR A 833 53.03 -17.53 -10.15
CA THR A 833 53.31 -18.97 -10.29
C THR A 833 52.55 -19.57 -11.48
N ILE A 834 51.35 -19.07 -11.71
CA ILE A 834 50.46 -19.39 -12.82
C ILE A 834 49.86 -18.13 -13.43
N GLY A 835 49.51 -18.16 -14.72
CA GLY A 835 48.76 -17.11 -15.38
C GLY A 835 47.25 -17.37 -15.39
N SER A 836 46.87 -18.63 -15.51
CA SER A 836 45.48 -19.08 -15.52
C SER A 836 45.29 -20.33 -14.66
N SER A 837 44.07 -20.65 -14.24
CA SER A 837 43.78 -21.86 -13.45
C SER A 837 44.15 -23.14 -14.18
N LEU A 838 43.97 -23.17 -15.50
CA LEU A 838 44.34 -24.33 -16.33
C LEU A 838 45.87 -24.53 -16.49
N GLU A 839 46.73 -23.65 -15.98
CA GLU A 839 48.15 -23.83 -15.87
C GLU A 839 48.56 -24.48 -14.55
N ALA A 840 47.60 -24.72 -13.66
CA ALA A 840 47.89 -25.23 -12.32
C ALA A 840 47.87 -26.75 -12.24
N ALA A 841 48.84 -27.30 -11.47
CA ALA A 841 48.77 -28.56 -10.77
C ALA A 841 48.57 -28.24 -9.27
N VAL A 842 47.55 -28.85 -8.67
CA VAL A 842 47.21 -28.69 -7.27
C VAL A 842 47.50 -29.96 -6.51
N THR A 843 48.30 -29.86 -5.44
CA THR A 843 48.48 -30.98 -4.51
C THR A 843 47.67 -30.70 -3.26
N LEU A 844 46.74 -31.60 -2.92
CA LEU A 844 45.90 -31.56 -1.75
C LEU A 844 46.48 -32.50 -0.67
N TYR A 845 46.89 -31.90 0.46
CA TYR A 845 47.38 -32.62 1.64
C TYR A 845 46.18 -32.85 2.57
N CYS A 846 45.87 -34.11 2.79
CA CYS A 846 44.60 -34.53 3.38
C CYS A 846 44.80 -35.33 4.66
N SER A 847 43.95 -35.08 5.66
CA SER A 847 43.74 -36.06 6.74
C SER A 847 43.23 -37.39 6.15
N ASP A 848 43.32 -38.48 6.90
CA ASP A 848 42.86 -39.78 6.41
C ASP A 848 41.40 -39.76 5.93
N GLU A 849 40.53 -39.12 6.69
CA GLU A 849 39.10 -38.98 6.33
C GLU A 849 38.93 -38.14 5.04
N MET A 850 39.62 -37.01 4.91
CA MET A 850 39.55 -36.16 3.74
C MET A 850 40.14 -36.84 2.50
N TYR A 851 41.23 -37.61 2.71
CA TYR A 851 41.83 -38.38 1.62
C TYR A 851 40.89 -39.47 1.08
N ASP A 852 40.28 -40.26 1.98
CA ASP A 852 39.36 -41.31 1.59
C ASP A 852 38.12 -40.73 0.89
N PHE A 853 37.64 -39.57 1.33
CA PHE A 853 36.55 -38.85 0.69
C PHE A 853 36.89 -38.39 -0.72
N LEU A 854 38.02 -37.70 -0.92
CA LEU A 854 38.40 -37.16 -2.23
C LEU A 854 38.89 -38.23 -3.20
N ASN A 855 39.54 -39.30 -2.69
CA ASN A 855 40.02 -40.42 -3.49
C ASN A 855 38.87 -41.29 -4.06
N ALA A 856 37.65 -41.15 -3.51
CA ALA A 856 36.46 -41.77 -4.06
C ALA A 856 35.95 -41.09 -5.34
N ILE A 857 36.45 -39.87 -5.63
CA ILE A 857 36.15 -39.10 -6.86
C ILE A 857 37.25 -39.36 -7.88
N PRO A 858 36.94 -39.70 -9.14
CA PRO A 858 37.95 -39.82 -10.21
C PRO A 858 38.82 -38.55 -10.29
N MET A 859 40.14 -38.74 -10.41
CA MET A 859 41.08 -37.59 -10.37
C MET A 859 40.82 -36.58 -11.49
N ASP A 860 40.44 -37.06 -12.67
CA ASP A 860 40.09 -36.19 -13.81
C ASP A 860 38.84 -35.36 -13.49
N GLU A 861 37.83 -35.95 -12.86
CA GLU A 861 36.63 -35.26 -12.43
C GLU A 861 36.94 -34.26 -11.31
N LEU A 862 37.80 -34.60 -10.36
CA LEU A 862 38.24 -33.68 -9.31
C LEU A 862 39.01 -32.49 -9.92
N ALA A 863 39.87 -32.74 -10.92
CA ALA A 863 40.58 -31.67 -11.64
C ALA A 863 39.63 -30.77 -12.42
N ASP A 864 38.58 -31.32 -13.04
CA ASP A 864 37.54 -30.58 -13.73
C ASP A 864 36.73 -29.73 -12.74
N LEU A 865 36.35 -30.26 -11.57
CA LEU A 865 35.64 -29.52 -10.51
C LEU A 865 36.46 -28.32 -9.98
N MET A 866 37.80 -28.48 -9.91
CA MET A 866 38.72 -27.40 -9.49
C MET A 866 39.11 -26.46 -10.66
N ILE A 867 38.80 -26.83 -11.91
CA ILE A 867 39.16 -26.10 -13.14
C ILE A 867 40.71 -25.96 -13.25
N VAL A 868 41.42 -27.06 -13.04
CA VAL A 868 42.86 -27.14 -13.13
C VAL A 868 43.30 -28.27 -14.09
N SER A 869 44.58 -28.30 -14.49
CA SER A 869 45.10 -29.34 -15.35
C SER A 869 45.34 -30.64 -14.60
N HIS A 870 45.75 -30.58 -13.33
CA HIS A 870 46.07 -31.77 -12.55
C HIS A 870 45.78 -31.60 -11.06
N VAL A 871 45.36 -32.66 -10.40
CA VAL A 871 45.17 -32.72 -8.93
C VAL A 871 45.89 -33.98 -8.42
N ASP A 872 46.69 -33.80 -7.38
CA ASP A 872 47.30 -34.88 -6.61
C ASP A 872 46.76 -34.92 -5.19
N LEU A 873 46.54 -36.11 -4.66
CA LEU A 873 46.16 -36.31 -3.27
C LEU A 873 47.32 -36.91 -2.49
N VAL A 874 47.64 -36.30 -1.35
CA VAL A 874 48.73 -36.75 -0.45
C VAL A 874 48.16 -36.89 0.98
N LYS A 875 48.35 -38.03 1.61
CA LYS A 875 47.97 -38.20 3.02
C LYS A 875 49.00 -37.47 3.92
N GLY A 876 48.50 -36.71 4.87
CA GLY A 876 49.32 -35.96 5.85
C GLY A 876 49.15 -34.46 5.76
N GLU A 877 49.93 -33.75 6.56
CA GLU A 877 49.93 -32.29 6.59
C GLU A 877 50.96 -31.73 5.57
N GLY A 878 50.58 -30.65 4.91
CA GLY A 878 51.49 -29.95 3.98
C GLY A 878 50.81 -28.76 3.31
N GLY A 879 51.61 -27.95 2.61
CA GLY A 879 51.12 -26.75 1.92
C GLY A 879 50.49 -25.68 2.81
N VAL A 880 49.67 -24.80 2.21
CA VAL A 880 48.91 -23.79 2.94
C VAL A 880 47.61 -24.44 3.42
N ARG A 881 47.30 -24.25 4.70
CA ARG A 881 46.10 -24.79 5.33
C ARG A 881 44.86 -24.07 4.81
N GLY A 882 43.87 -24.85 4.35
CA GLY A 882 42.50 -24.35 3.98
C GLY A 882 41.66 -24.03 5.22
N LEU A 883 40.46 -23.51 4.96
CA LEU A 883 39.40 -23.34 5.98
C LEU A 883 38.71 -24.69 6.26
N THR A 884 38.70 -25.58 5.28
CA THR A 884 38.16 -26.93 5.40
C THR A 884 39.06 -27.75 6.32
N GLU A 885 38.47 -28.37 7.34
CA GLU A 885 39.22 -29.19 8.30
C GLU A 885 39.90 -30.37 7.63
N GLY A 886 41.17 -30.63 8.01
CA GLY A 886 41.95 -31.72 7.46
C GLY A 886 42.46 -31.51 6.03
N LEU A 887 42.48 -30.27 5.53
CA LEU A 887 42.91 -29.93 4.18
C LEU A 887 44.00 -28.85 4.18
N GLY A 888 45.11 -29.16 3.52
CA GLY A 888 46.13 -28.21 3.10
C GLY A 888 46.38 -28.33 1.59
N MET A 889 47.03 -27.33 0.97
CA MET A 889 47.21 -27.32 -0.47
C MET A 889 48.44 -26.58 -0.93
N SER A 890 48.99 -26.99 -2.03
CA SER A 890 50.04 -26.26 -2.74
C SER A 890 49.67 -26.20 -4.25
N VAL A 891 50.08 -25.09 -4.88
CA VAL A 891 49.83 -24.84 -6.28
C VAL A 891 51.16 -24.67 -6.99
N ALA A 892 51.36 -25.41 -8.06
CA ALA A 892 52.49 -25.33 -8.95
C ALA A 892 52.05 -25.20 -10.41
N HIS A 893 52.95 -24.80 -11.29
CA HIS A 893 52.66 -24.88 -12.73
C HIS A 893 52.61 -26.35 -13.16
N ALA A 894 51.57 -26.72 -13.90
CA ALA A 894 51.35 -28.09 -14.37
C ALA A 894 52.47 -28.51 -15.32
N ALA A 895 52.88 -29.77 -15.24
CA ALA A 895 53.93 -30.39 -16.11
C ALA A 895 53.36 -30.65 -17.50
N GLY A 896 54.28 -30.75 -18.48
CA GLY A 896 53.93 -31.07 -19.88
C GLY A 896 53.67 -29.88 -20.75
N ASN A 897 53.03 -30.11 -21.89
CA ASN A 897 52.72 -29.08 -22.89
C ASN A 897 51.21 -28.71 -22.83
N LYS A 898 50.93 -27.47 -23.24
CA LYS A 898 49.56 -27.00 -23.37
C LYS A 898 48.85 -27.65 -24.56
N CYS A 899 47.72 -28.29 -24.31
CA CYS A 899 46.83 -28.75 -25.37
C CYS A 899 46.26 -27.56 -26.13
N LEU A 900 46.40 -27.52 -27.47
CA LEU A 900 45.97 -26.40 -28.31
C LEU A 900 44.43 -26.31 -28.44
N ARG A 901 43.68 -27.36 -28.05
CA ARG A 901 42.22 -27.41 -28.11
C ARG A 901 41.57 -27.10 -26.79
N CYS A 902 41.86 -27.85 -25.70
CA CYS A 902 41.20 -27.67 -24.39
C CYS A 902 42.00 -26.79 -23.42
N TRP A 903 43.23 -26.42 -23.77
CA TRP A 903 44.16 -25.56 -23.01
C TRP A 903 44.65 -26.13 -21.68
N LYS A 904 44.32 -27.36 -21.32
CA LYS A 904 44.96 -28.05 -20.20
C LYS A 904 46.41 -28.41 -20.55
N PHE A 905 47.26 -28.51 -19.55
CA PHE A 905 48.63 -29.00 -19.64
C PHE A 905 48.64 -30.47 -19.34
N ASP A 906 49.33 -31.23 -20.20
CA ASP A 906 49.46 -32.67 -20.06
C ASP A 906 50.83 -33.13 -20.58
N THR A 907 51.49 -34.07 -19.89
CA THR A 907 52.78 -34.65 -20.30
C THR A 907 52.66 -35.52 -21.54
N ALA A 908 51.47 -36.02 -21.90
CA ALA A 908 51.17 -36.84 -23.05
C ALA A 908 50.60 -36.05 -24.25
N VAL A 909 50.76 -34.72 -24.28
CA VAL A 909 50.43 -33.93 -25.47
C VAL A 909 51.30 -34.35 -26.64
N GLY A 910 50.66 -34.80 -27.72
CA GLY A 910 51.34 -35.32 -28.92
C GLY A 910 51.98 -34.23 -29.80
N GLU A 911 52.68 -34.63 -30.88
CA GLU A 911 53.28 -33.72 -31.86
C GLU A 911 52.23 -32.86 -32.60
N ASP A 912 50.99 -33.33 -32.65
CA ASP A 912 49.81 -32.61 -33.12
C ASP A 912 49.34 -31.49 -32.17
N GLY A 913 49.89 -31.41 -30.98
CA GLY A 913 49.53 -30.42 -29.95
C GLY A 913 48.23 -30.76 -29.21
N LEU A 914 47.75 -31.99 -29.26
CA LEU A 914 46.56 -32.46 -28.57
C LEU A 914 46.91 -33.35 -27.38
N CYS A 915 46.14 -33.19 -26.28
CA CYS A 915 46.13 -34.17 -25.18
C CYS A 915 45.38 -35.44 -25.61
N PRO A 916 45.62 -36.61 -24.95
CA PRO A 916 45.01 -37.88 -25.35
C PRO A 916 43.48 -37.84 -25.45
N ARG A 917 42.81 -37.08 -24.55
CA ARG A 917 41.37 -36.89 -24.59
C ARG A 917 40.93 -36.14 -25.85
N CYS A 918 41.58 -35.02 -26.18
CA CYS A 918 41.22 -34.24 -27.36
C CYS A 918 41.53 -34.97 -28.68
N ALA A 919 42.62 -35.72 -28.72
CA ALA A 919 42.93 -36.60 -29.86
C ALA A 919 41.84 -37.67 -30.06
N LYS A 920 41.39 -38.31 -28.98
CA LYS A 920 40.29 -39.31 -29.04
C LYS A 920 38.96 -38.70 -29.51
N VAL A 921 38.63 -37.48 -29.08
CA VAL A 921 37.38 -36.80 -29.49
C VAL A 921 37.37 -36.42 -30.96
N LEU A 922 38.55 -36.15 -31.56
CA LEU A 922 38.65 -35.75 -32.97
C LEU A 922 38.88 -36.94 -33.92
N GLY A 923 39.12 -38.15 -33.42
CA GLY A 923 39.35 -39.41 -34.15
C GLY A 923 40.82 -39.58 -34.48
#